data_c8512ef04ae69fc762c3b4dce9ac107f
#
_entry.id   c8512ef04ae69fc762c3b4dce9ac107f
#
_cell.length_a   1.000
_cell.length_b   1.000
_cell.length_c   1.000
_cell.angle_alpha   90.00
_cell.angle_beta   90.00
_cell.angle_gamma   90.00
#
_symmetry.space_group_name_H-M   'P 1'
#
loop_
_entity.id
_entity.type
_entity.pdbx_description
1 polymer ?
#
loop_
_entity_poly.entity_id
_entity_poly.type
_entity_poly.pdbx_seq_one_letter_code
_entity_poly.pdbx_strand_id
1 'polypeptide(L)'
;MASKTPAAKTPARKAPAKAAEAVKAPDIGRVDADTLTALMRADHGDPFAVLGMHHTGTALVVRALLPTADKVELLDTLGRCLCELTRQGDSDLFTGAVPRRRNPFAYRLRVQWRAHDGQSAHTTELEDPYRFPALITETDIYLLAEGTHHRPYEWLGAHLNTVDGVAGTRFAVWAPSARRVSVVGNFNQWDGRRHMMRLRHECGVWEVFVPQVGEGDLYKFEILGADGAVHSKADPFAFRAEIRPQTASVVQRLLPGLAISEQRQRANALDAPISVYEVHLGSWKRNAEGEWLTYRELAEQLVPYVRDMGFTHIELLPIHEHPFDGSWGYQPTGLYAPTSRFGTPWDFRAFVDAAHEAGLGVILDWVPAHFPTDAFGLANFDGTHLYEHADPREGFHQDWNTLIYNFGRSEVRNYLVGNALYWIERYGIDGLRVDAVASMLYRDYSRKHGEWIPNKDGGRENLEAIEFLRRVNHIVGTQRPEAMTVAEESTAFPMVTRPPSPDLQSGGLGFHFKWNMGWMNDTLSYFARDPLYRKYHHDQIRFSLMYAFSENFLLPLSHDEVVHGKGSLLQKMPGDEWQKFANLRAYYGFMWGHPGKKLLFMGCEFGQNTEWNAEASLPWQLLDQPLHRGVQRLVRDLNAVLRHYPALHQQDVSPDGFAWISHSDAEHSVLVFERRAANGQRVVVISSLTPVVHRGWRIGVPTAGVWRELINTDLSVYGGSGVGNGLMHSEPIGWHDQAQSITVTLPPLATLMLVCD
;
A
#
# COMPACT_ATOMS: atom_id res chain seq x y z
N MET A 1 -91.34 -88.42 -12.45
CA MET A 1 -91.59 -87.01 -12.75
C MET A 1 -90.32 -86.24 -12.45
N ALA A 2 -89.62 -85.88 -13.46
CA ALA A 2 -88.28 -85.33 -13.37
C ALA A 2 -88.27 -83.81 -13.42
N SER A 3 -87.62 -83.20 -12.49
CA SER A 3 -87.31 -81.80 -12.51
C SER A 3 -85.87 -81.54 -13.03
N LYS A 4 -85.77 -80.77 -14.07
CA LYS A 4 -84.46 -80.38 -14.66
C LYS A 4 -83.90 -79.14 -13.90
N THR A 5 -82.70 -79.32 -13.46
CA THR A 5 -81.89 -78.23 -12.89
C THR A 5 -81.09 -77.54 -14.02
N PRO A 6 -81.02 -76.20 -14.09
CA PRO A 6 -80.22 -75.52 -15.13
C PRO A 6 -78.73 -75.32 -14.73
N ALA A 7 -77.89 -75.47 -15.72
CA ALA A 7 -76.39 -75.41 -15.64
C ALA A 7 -75.89 -73.97 -15.36
N ALA A 8 -74.91 -73.86 -14.47
CA ALA A 8 -74.22 -72.62 -14.13
C ALA A 8 -73.29 -72.16 -15.27
N LYS A 9 -73.34 -70.92 -15.67
CA LYS A 9 -72.41 -70.25 -16.60
C LYS A 9 -71.12 -69.79 -15.85
N THR A 10 -69.97 -70.24 -16.34
CA THR A 10 -68.69 -69.80 -15.89
C THR A 10 -68.36 -68.34 -16.34
N PRO A 11 -67.85 -67.42 -15.47
CA PRO A 11 -67.53 -66.03 -15.88
C PRO A 11 -66.26 -65.98 -16.72
N ALA A 12 -66.27 -65.24 -17.82
CA ALA A 12 -65.15 -65.00 -18.73
C ALA A 12 -64.07 -64.23 -18.03
N ARG A 13 -62.79 -64.68 -18.20
CA ARG A 13 -61.58 -64.06 -17.78
C ARG A 13 -61.44 -62.70 -18.49
N LYS A 14 -61.43 -61.57 -17.71
CA LYS A 14 -61.04 -60.25 -18.22
C LYS A 14 -59.54 -60.27 -18.58
N ALA A 15 -59.23 -59.77 -19.78
CA ALA A 15 -57.85 -59.53 -20.24
C ALA A 15 -57.19 -58.41 -19.37
N PRO A 16 -55.85 -58.44 -19.14
CA PRO A 16 -55.19 -57.42 -18.35
C PRO A 16 -55.29 -56.07 -19.06
N ALA A 17 -55.69 -55.02 -18.29
CA ALA A 17 -55.68 -53.66 -18.76
C ALA A 17 -54.25 -53.26 -19.16
N LYS A 18 -54.07 -52.72 -20.37
CA LYS A 18 -52.84 -52.03 -20.78
C LYS A 18 -52.46 -51.00 -19.72
N ALA A 19 -51.25 -51.07 -19.20
CA ALA A 19 -50.68 -50.02 -18.36
C ALA A 19 -50.79 -48.70 -19.13
N ALA A 20 -51.43 -47.70 -18.50
CA ALA A 20 -51.45 -46.34 -19.03
C ALA A 20 -50.00 -45.82 -19.09
N GLU A 21 -49.49 -45.52 -20.28
CA GLU A 21 -48.30 -44.72 -20.45
C GLU A 21 -48.47 -43.44 -19.65
N ALA A 22 -47.61 -43.25 -18.65
CA ALA A 22 -47.53 -41.99 -17.92
C ALA A 22 -47.27 -40.89 -18.95
N VAL A 23 -48.21 -40.00 -19.13
CA VAL A 23 -48.06 -38.78 -19.93
C VAL A 23 -46.92 -38.02 -19.33
N LYS A 24 -45.75 -38.04 -20.03
CA LYS A 24 -44.63 -37.17 -19.69
C LYS A 24 -45.16 -35.77 -19.55
N ALA A 25 -45.01 -35.20 -18.35
CA ALA A 25 -45.27 -33.75 -18.15
C ALA A 25 -44.54 -32.94 -19.24
N PRO A 26 -45.17 -31.91 -19.81
CA PRO A 26 -44.53 -31.17 -20.88
C PRO A 26 -43.17 -30.66 -20.39
N ASP A 27 -42.13 -30.74 -21.26
CA ASP A 27 -40.74 -30.36 -21.03
C ASP A 27 -40.56 -28.81 -20.84
N ILE A 28 -41.47 -28.21 -20.04
CA ILE A 28 -41.50 -26.78 -19.80
C ILE A 28 -40.31 -26.39 -18.95
N GLY A 29 -39.44 -25.57 -19.52
CA GLY A 29 -38.28 -24.96 -18.81
C GLY A 29 -36.97 -25.64 -19.05
N ARG A 30 -36.88 -26.75 -19.80
CA ARG A 30 -35.60 -27.34 -20.20
C ARG A 30 -34.80 -26.39 -21.09
N VAL A 31 -33.49 -26.43 -20.95
CA VAL A 31 -32.54 -25.74 -21.83
C VAL A 31 -32.08 -26.71 -22.93
N ASP A 32 -31.55 -26.16 -24.04
CA ASP A 32 -30.93 -26.93 -25.11
C ASP A 32 -29.63 -27.60 -24.65
N ALA A 33 -29.11 -28.53 -25.47
CA ALA A 33 -27.93 -29.32 -25.12
C ALA A 33 -26.63 -28.51 -25.02
N ASP A 34 -26.50 -27.45 -25.83
CA ASP A 34 -25.31 -26.62 -25.85
C ASP A 34 -25.26 -25.73 -24.60
N THR A 35 -26.37 -25.07 -24.25
CA THR A 35 -26.54 -24.32 -23.02
C THR A 35 -26.30 -25.20 -21.78
N LEU A 36 -26.85 -26.43 -21.75
CA LEU A 36 -26.64 -27.37 -20.67
C LEU A 36 -25.16 -27.73 -20.51
N THR A 37 -24.49 -28.02 -21.63
CA THR A 37 -23.06 -28.35 -21.65
C THR A 37 -22.22 -27.20 -21.17
N ALA A 38 -22.49 -25.97 -21.59
CA ALA A 38 -21.79 -24.77 -21.16
C ALA A 38 -21.96 -24.53 -19.64
N LEU A 39 -23.17 -24.69 -19.10
CA LEU A 39 -23.41 -24.58 -17.65
C LEU A 39 -22.66 -25.66 -16.86
N MET A 40 -22.71 -26.91 -17.31
CA MET A 40 -22.04 -28.04 -16.64
C MET A 40 -20.51 -27.92 -16.61
N ARG A 41 -19.94 -27.24 -17.60
CA ARG A 41 -18.50 -26.96 -17.71
C ARG A 41 -18.07 -25.65 -17.06
N ALA A 42 -19.00 -24.90 -16.49
CA ALA A 42 -18.79 -23.51 -16.06
C ALA A 42 -18.17 -22.66 -17.19
N ASP A 43 -18.73 -22.70 -18.40
CA ASP A 43 -18.29 -21.98 -19.60
C ASP A 43 -19.43 -21.12 -20.21
N HIS A 44 -20.46 -20.84 -19.40
CA HIS A 44 -21.58 -20.01 -19.84
C HIS A 44 -21.33 -18.54 -19.54
N GLY A 45 -21.27 -17.67 -20.57
CA GLY A 45 -20.92 -16.25 -20.44
C GLY A 45 -22.02 -15.38 -19.80
N ASP A 46 -23.28 -15.83 -19.79
CA ASP A 46 -24.40 -15.14 -19.15
C ASP A 46 -25.29 -16.12 -18.37
N PRO A 47 -24.85 -16.59 -17.19
CA PRO A 47 -25.63 -17.55 -16.39
C PRO A 47 -26.97 -16.98 -15.89
N PHE A 48 -27.08 -15.68 -15.72
CA PHE A 48 -28.30 -15.01 -15.26
C PHE A 48 -29.41 -14.97 -16.31
N ALA A 49 -29.10 -15.15 -17.59
CA ALA A 49 -30.10 -15.34 -18.65
C ALA A 49 -30.78 -16.72 -18.59
N VAL A 50 -30.16 -17.67 -17.85
CA VAL A 50 -30.63 -19.07 -17.82
C VAL A 50 -31.08 -19.48 -16.41
N LEU A 51 -30.21 -19.28 -15.40
CA LEU A 51 -30.43 -19.68 -14.01
C LEU A 51 -31.32 -18.67 -13.28
N GLY A 52 -32.00 -19.14 -12.23
CA GLY A 52 -32.98 -18.36 -11.50
C GLY A 52 -34.41 -18.51 -12.05
N MET A 53 -35.27 -17.49 -11.85
CA MET A 53 -36.67 -17.48 -12.21
C MET A 53 -36.90 -16.72 -13.52
N HIS A 54 -37.48 -17.38 -14.53
CA HIS A 54 -37.70 -16.82 -15.86
C HIS A 54 -39.10 -17.08 -16.42
N HIS A 55 -39.52 -16.23 -17.33
CA HIS A 55 -40.72 -16.47 -18.15
C HIS A 55 -40.38 -17.37 -19.35
N THR A 56 -41.14 -18.44 -19.54
CA THR A 56 -41.06 -19.31 -20.72
C THR A 56 -42.45 -19.41 -21.33
N GLY A 57 -42.72 -18.58 -22.32
CA GLY A 57 -44.06 -18.43 -22.85
C GLY A 57 -45.01 -17.89 -21.78
N THR A 58 -46.05 -18.68 -21.42
CA THR A 58 -47.05 -18.31 -20.37
C THR A 58 -46.67 -18.85 -18.98
N ALA A 59 -45.63 -19.66 -18.87
CA ALA A 59 -45.20 -20.28 -17.62
C ALA A 59 -44.05 -19.51 -16.97
N LEU A 60 -44.07 -19.47 -15.64
CA LEU A 60 -42.91 -19.05 -14.85
C LEU A 60 -42.11 -20.30 -14.45
N VAL A 61 -40.83 -20.33 -14.72
CA VAL A 61 -39.94 -21.47 -14.44
C VAL A 61 -38.78 -21.07 -13.56
N VAL A 62 -38.31 -22.00 -12.72
CA VAL A 62 -37.05 -21.84 -11.96
C VAL A 62 -36.06 -22.86 -12.44
N ARG A 63 -34.79 -22.43 -12.66
CA ARG A 63 -33.69 -23.29 -13.00
C ARG A 63 -32.55 -23.07 -11.99
N ALA A 64 -32.05 -24.18 -11.42
CA ALA A 64 -31.00 -24.16 -10.44
C ALA A 64 -29.90 -25.19 -10.82
N LEU A 65 -28.66 -24.74 -10.95
CA LEU A 65 -27.49 -25.57 -11.12
C LEU A 65 -26.90 -25.92 -9.76
N LEU A 66 -27.09 -27.16 -9.31
CA LEU A 66 -26.75 -27.59 -7.96
C LEU A 66 -25.94 -28.91 -8.01
N PRO A 67 -24.63 -28.82 -8.24
CA PRO A 67 -23.73 -29.98 -8.20
C PRO A 67 -23.90 -30.76 -6.90
N THR A 68 -23.96 -32.09 -6.99
CA THR A 68 -24.16 -33.05 -5.88
C THR A 68 -25.55 -33.05 -5.22
N ALA A 69 -26.50 -32.20 -5.63
CA ALA A 69 -27.87 -32.29 -5.14
C ALA A 69 -28.56 -33.59 -5.62
N ASP A 70 -29.42 -34.15 -4.80
CA ASP A 70 -30.24 -35.31 -5.15
C ASP A 70 -31.65 -34.92 -5.47
N LYS A 71 -32.24 -34.05 -4.63
CA LYS A 71 -33.61 -33.53 -4.76
C LYS A 71 -33.61 -32.02 -4.47
N VAL A 72 -34.45 -31.28 -5.22
CA VAL A 72 -34.60 -29.83 -5.05
C VAL A 72 -36.06 -29.46 -5.01
N GLU A 73 -36.47 -28.74 -3.98
CA GLU A 73 -37.85 -28.22 -3.82
C GLU A 73 -37.81 -26.69 -3.84
N LEU A 74 -38.77 -26.07 -4.59
CA LEU A 74 -38.99 -24.64 -4.59
C LEU A 74 -39.90 -24.26 -3.42
N LEU A 75 -39.45 -23.33 -2.57
CA LEU A 75 -40.21 -22.84 -1.42
C LEU A 75 -40.62 -21.38 -1.60
N ASP A 76 -41.73 -20.98 -1.03
CA ASP A 76 -42.05 -19.56 -0.82
C ASP A 76 -41.28 -19.01 0.41
N THR A 77 -41.40 -17.70 0.65
CA THR A 77 -40.75 -17.02 1.78
C THR A 77 -41.20 -17.51 3.16
N LEU A 78 -42.33 -18.22 3.23
CA LEU A 78 -42.85 -18.83 4.46
C LEU A 78 -42.38 -20.30 4.63
N GLY A 79 -41.53 -20.82 3.72
CA GLY A 79 -41.04 -22.19 3.77
C GLY A 79 -42.01 -23.25 3.22
N ARG A 80 -43.12 -22.86 2.59
CA ARG A 80 -44.07 -23.79 1.99
C ARG A 80 -43.56 -24.27 0.64
N CYS A 81 -43.53 -25.58 0.42
CA CYS A 81 -43.14 -26.14 -0.88
C CYS A 81 -44.21 -25.80 -1.94
N LEU A 82 -43.78 -25.21 -3.04
CA LEU A 82 -44.58 -24.86 -4.19
C LEU A 82 -44.55 -25.95 -5.26
N CYS A 83 -43.40 -26.51 -5.54
CA CYS A 83 -43.18 -27.64 -6.44
C CYS A 83 -41.81 -28.25 -6.22
N GLU A 84 -41.63 -29.45 -6.72
CA GLU A 84 -40.32 -30.10 -6.85
C GLU A 84 -39.72 -29.75 -8.21
N LEU A 85 -38.41 -29.44 -8.26
CA LEU A 85 -37.69 -29.23 -9.50
C LEU A 85 -37.18 -30.57 -10.01
N THR A 86 -37.30 -30.81 -11.31
CA THR A 86 -36.90 -32.07 -11.96
C THR A 86 -35.52 -31.91 -12.55
N ARG A 87 -34.64 -32.88 -12.32
CA ARG A 87 -33.28 -32.96 -12.91
C ARG A 87 -33.37 -33.11 -14.43
N GLN A 88 -32.61 -32.32 -15.18
CA GLN A 88 -32.56 -32.44 -16.64
C GLN A 88 -31.53 -33.51 -17.05
N GLY A 89 -32.01 -34.71 -17.38
CA GLY A 89 -31.14 -35.83 -17.70
C GLY A 89 -30.27 -36.26 -16.54
N ASP A 90 -29.02 -36.55 -16.82
CA ASP A 90 -27.99 -36.89 -15.81
C ASP A 90 -27.18 -35.68 -15.35
N SER A 91 -27.61 -34.46 -15.69
CA SER A 91 -26.93 -33.21 -15.32
C SER A 91 -27.24 -32.79 -13.88
N ASP A 92 -26.52 -31.76 -13.40
CA ASP A 92 -26.79 -31.13 -12.11
C ASP A 92 -27.78 -29.92 -12.22
N LEU A 93 -28.39 -29.74 -13.39
CA LEU A 93 -29.40 -28.71 -13.62
C LEU A 93 -30.77 -29.22 -13.25
N PHE A 94 -31.48 -28.51 -12.36
CA PHE A 94 -32.84 -28.76 -11.96
C PHE A 94 -33.76 -27.68 -12.53
N THR A 95 -34.93 -28.06 -13.04
CA THR A 95 -35.89 -27.15 -13.62
C THR A 95 -37.32 -27.50 -13.21
N GLY A 96 -38.15 -26.49 -13.03
CA GLY A 96 -39.59 -26.71 -12.71
C GLY A 96 -40.44 -25.50 -13.01
N ALA A 97 -41.68 -25.78 -13.49
CA ALA A 97 -42.69 -24.76 -13.70
C ALA A 97 -43.35 -24.40 -12.37
N VAL A 98 -43.50 -23.10 -12.09
CA VAL A 98 -44.13 -22.59 -10.86
C VAL A 98 -45.66 -22.60 -11.04
N PRO A 99 -46.40 -23.38 -10.25
CA PRO A 99 -47.83 -23.47 -10.43
C PRO A 99 -48.55 -22.19 -9.99
N ARG A 100 -49.56 -21.77 -10.75
CA ARG A 100 -50.52 -20.68 -10.42
C ARG A 100 -49.92 -19.29 -10.19
N ARG A 101 -48.64 -19.05 -10.55
CA ARG A 101 -48.01 -17.73 -10.47
C ARG A 101 -47.54 -17.27 -11.85
N ARG A 102 -47.65 -15.95 -12.09
CA ARG A 102 -47.28 -15.33 -13.37
C ARG A 102 -46.17 -14.30 -13.24
N ASN A 103 -45.99 -13.72 -12.06
CA ASN A 103 -44.98 -12.70 -11.82
C ASN A 103 -43.85 -13.27 -10.95
N PRO A 104 -42.57 -12.86 -11.17
CA PRO A 104 -41.45 -13.20 -10.31
C PRO A 104 -41.71 -12.81 -8.85
N PHE A 105 -41.19 -13.58 -7.93
CA PHE A 105 -41.31 -13.39 -6.48
C PHE A 105 -40.08 -13.93 -5.77
N ALA A 106 -39.90 -13.51 -4.51
CA ALA A 106 -38.82 -14.02 -3.66
C ALA A 106 -39.12 -15.48 -3.25
N TYR A 107 -38.11 -16.36 -3.41
CA TYR A 107 -38.20 -17.79 -3.12
C TYR A 107 -36.94 -18.33 -2.52
N ARG A 108 -37.00 -19.53 -1.95
CA ARG A 108 -35.84 -20.32 -1.47
C ARG A 108 -35.90 -21.70 -2.11
N LEU A 109 -34.74 -22.39 -2.04
CA LEU A 109 -34.59 -23.78 -2.47
C LEU A 109 -34.32 -24.65 -1.24
N ARG A 110 -35.05 -25.78 -1.10
CA ARG A 110 -34.71 -26.83 -0.17
C ARG A 110 -34.02 -27.93 -0.95
N VAL A 111 -32.74 -28.20 -0.60
CA VAL A 111 -31.88 -29.11 -1.33
C VAL A 111 -31.49 -30.28 -0.44
N GLN A 112 -31.75 -31.51 -0.94
CA GLN A 112 -31.21 -32.72 -0.37
C GLN A 112 -29.91 -33.04 -1.10
N TRP A 113 -28.81 -33.06 -0.35
CA TRP A 113 -27.48 -33.32 -0.88
C TRP A 113 -27.14 -34.81 -0.75
N ARG A 114 -26.49 -35.37 -1.77
CA ARG A 114 -25.90 -36.71 -1.69
C ARG A 114 -24.71 -36.73 -0.73
N ALA A 115 -24.43 -37.89 -0.15
CA ALA A 115 -23.16 -38.08 0.52
C ALA A 115 -22.02 -37.93 -0.50
N HIS A 116 -21.05 -37.07 -0.23
CA HIS A 116 -19.93 -36.78 -1.11
C HIS A 116 -18.75 -36.27 -0.29
N ASP A 117 -17.52 -36.70 -0.64
CA ASP A 117 -16.25 -36.28 -0.04
C ASP A 117 -16.24 -36.30 1.51
N GLY A 118 -16.75 -37.39 2.11
CA GLY A 118 -16.78 -37.58 3.57
C GLY A 118 -17.92 -36.84 4.29
N GLN A 119 -18.75 -36.09 3.59
CA GLN A 119 -19.98 -35.48 4.13
C GLN A 119 -21.15 -36.50 3.99
N SER A 120 -21.93 -36.64 5.07
CA SER A 120 -23.17 -37.45 5.02
C SER A 120 -24.25 -36.70 4.25
N ALA A 121 -25.21 -37.47 3.69
CA ALA A 121 -26.41 -36.86 3.08
C ALA A 121 -27.14 -35.96 4.09
N HIS A 122 -27.51 -34.75 3.68
CA HIS A 122 -28.18 -33.76 4.53
C HIS A 122 -29.12 -32.88 3.70
N THR A 123 -29.95 -32.10 4.40
CA THR A 123 -30.90 -31.19 3.76
C THR A 123 -30.65 -29.77 4.24
N THR A 124 -30.58 -28.83 3.30
CA THR A 124 -30.44 -27.40 3.60
C THR A 124 -31.52 -26.57 2.89
N GLU A 125 -31.86 -25.43 3.46
CA GLU A 125 -32.61 -24.36 2.75
C GLU A 125 -31.62 -23.25 2.42
N LEU A 126 -31.65 -22.79 1.17
CA LEU A 126 -30.75 -21.73 0.68
C LEU A 126 -31.53 -20.72 -0.18
N GLU A 127 -31.02 -19.50 -0.19
CA GLU A 127 -31.42 -18.46 -1.13
C GLU A 127 -30.74 -18.72 -2.48
N ASP A 128 -31.48 -18.56 -3.57
CA ASP A 128 -30.85 -18.68 -4.90
C ASP A 128 -30.12 -17.38 -5.27
N PRO A 129 -28.80 -17.39 -5.51
CA PRO A 129 -28.05 -16.18 -5.87
C PRO A 129 -28.54 -15.55 -7.19
N TYR A 130 -29.09 -16.34 -8.10
CA TYR A 130 -29.56 -15.89 -9.41
C TYR A 130 -30.90 -15.15 -9.38
N ARG A 131 -31.58 -15.08 -8.20
CA ARG A 131 -32.81 -14.28 -8.04
C ARG A 131 -32.55 -12.81 -7.74
N PHE A 132 -31.30 -12.44 -7.35
CA PHE A 132 -30.99 -11.09 -6.94
C PHE A 132 -30.65 -10.20 -8.14
N PRO A 133 -31.03 -8.90 -8.09
CA PRO A 133 -30.76 -7.97 -9.17
C PRO A 133 -29.27 -7.63 -9.26
N ALA A 134 -28.87 -6.94 -10.32
CA ALA A 134 -27.61 -6.25 -10.38
C ALA A 134 -27.57 -5.13 -9.33
N LEU A 135 -26.47 -4.96 -8.65
CA LEU A 135 -26.33 -4.02 -7.54
C LEU A 135 -25.44 -2.81 -7.87
N ILE A 136 -24.63 -2.94 -8.95
CA ILE A 136 -23.81 -1.83 -9.44
C ILE A 136 -24.74 -0.74 -10.00
N THR A 137 -24.58 0.51 -9.53
CA THR A 137 -25.42 1.62 -9.97
C THR A 137 -25.03 2.11 -11.35
N GLU A 138 -25.96 2.68 -12.09
CA GLU A 138 -25.69 3.26 -13.41
C GLU A 138 -24.66 4.39 -13.34
N THR A 139 -24.63 5.15 -12.24
CA THR A 139 -23.61 6.20 -12.02
C THR A 139 -22.22 5.61 -11.93
N ASP A 140 -22.05 4.53 -11.22
CA ASP A 140 -20.76 3.90 -11.03
C ASP A 140 -20.28 3.19 -12.30
N ILE A 141 -21.21 2.55 -13.04
CA ILE A 141 -20.90 2.02 -14.37
C ILE A 141 -20.38 3.12 -15.28
N TYR A 142 -21.07 4.26 -15.31
CA TYR A 142 -20.67 5.41 -16.11
C TYR A 142 -19.26 5.90 -15.72
N LEU A 143 -19.01 6.13 -14.43
CA LEU A 143 -17.70 6.60 -13.94
C LEU A 143 -16.58 5.57 -14.15
N LEU A 144 -16.87 4.27 -14.03
CA LEU A 144 -15.88 3.21 -14.32
C LEU A 144 -15.56 3.19 -15.82
N ALA A 145 -16.57 3.25 -16.69
CA ALA A 145 -16.37 3.24 -18.13
C ALA A 145 -15.68 4.51 -18.64
N GLU A 146 -15.96 5.68 -18.06
CA GLU A 146 -15.31 6.95 -18.39
C GLU A 146 -13.86 7.01 -17.84
N GLY A 147 -13.54 6.22 -16.82
CA GLY A 147 -12.21 6.21 -16.18
C GLY A 147 -11.98 7.34 -15.19
N THR A 148 -13.04 7.82 -14.54
CA THR A 148 -13.00 8.90 -13.55
C THR A 148 -13.47 8.49 -12.15
N HIS A 149 -13.66 7.19 -11.92
CA HIS A 149 -14.06 6.67 -10.62
C HIS A 149 -12.90 6.60 -9.65
N HIS A 150 -12.69 7.66 -8.85
CA HIS A 150 -11.55 7.75 -7.94
C HIS A 150 -11.67 6.87 -6.68
N ARG A 151 -12.84 6.28 -6.41
CA ARG A 151 -13.08 5.37 -5.26
C ARG A 151 -13.66 4.03 -5.69
N PRO A 152 -13.01 3.32 -6.65
CA PRO A 152 -13.52 2.04 -7.14
C PRO A 152 -13.60 0.98 -6.03
N TYR A 153 -12.81 1.12 -4.97
CA TYR A 153 -12.81 0.23 -3.81
C TYR A 153 -14.12 0.27 -2.99
N GLU A 154 -14.98 1.25 -3.18
CA GLU A 154 -16.31 1.28 -2.55
C GLU A 154 -17.31 0.32 -3.20
N TRP A 155 -16.98 -0.23 -4.35
CA TRP A 155 -17.83 -1.02 -5.19
C TRP A 155 -17.18 -2.26 -5.80
N LEU A 156 -15.84 -2.27 -6.24
CA LEU A 156 -15.12 -3.46 -6.63
C LEU A 156 -14.61 -4.19 -5.41
N GLY A 157 -14.49 -5.52 -5.52
CA GLY A 157 -14.16 -6.39 -4.40
C GLY A 157 -15.37 -7.02 -3.73
N ALA A 158 -15.22 -7.44 -2.48
CA ALA A 158 -16.24 -8.10 -1.67
C ALA A 158 -16.86 -7.12 -0.66
N HIS A 159 -18.17 -6.87 -0.78
CA HIS A 159 -18.87 -5.95 0.09
C HIS A 159 -20.07 -6.63 0.76
N LEU A 160 -20.09 -6.58 2.09
CA LEU A 160 -21.23 -7.02 2.89
C LEU A 160 -22.46 -6.17 2.55
N ASN A 161 -23.56 -6.83 2.21
CA ASN A 161 -24.80 -6.19 1.79
C ASN A 161 -26.02 -6.90 2.34
N THR A 162 -27.15 -6.22 2.31
CA THR A 162 -28.47 -6.81 2.60
C THR A 162 -29.40 -6.46 1.44
N VAL A 163 -29.87 -7.48 0.70
CA VAL A 163 -30.75 -7.33 -0.46
C VAL A 163 -32.06 -8.07 -0.18
N ASP A 164 -33.18 -7.40 -0.32
CA ASP A 164 -34.51 -7.95 -0.01
C ASP A 164 -34.63 -8.60 1.38
N GLY A 165 -33.89 -8.02 2.38
CA GLY A 165 -33.86 -8.53 3.74
C GLY A 165 -32.93 -9.75 3.95
N VAL A 166 -32.18 -10.17 2.92
CA VAL A 166 -31.23 -11.27 2.99
C VAL A 166 -29.81 -10.71 3.10
N ALA A 167 -29.13 -11.05 4.18
CA ALA A 167 -27.72 -10.69 4.36
C ALA A 167 -26.83 -11.58 3.51
N GLY A 168 -25.73 -11.01 2.99
CA GLY A 168 -24.77 -11.71 2.16
C GLY A 168 -23.64 -10.78 1.71
N THR A 169 -22.87 -11.23 0.72
CA THR A 169 -21.76 -10.46 0.16
C THR A 169 -21.96 -10.26 -1.34
N ARG A 170 -21.83 -9.02 -1.79
CA ARG A 170 -21.68 -8.70 -3.22
C ARG A 170 -20.22 -8.80 -3.58
N PHE A 171 -19.92 -9.57 -4.63
CA PHE A 171 -18.60 -9.66 -5.25
C PHE A 171 -18.63 -8.95 -6.59
N ALA A 172 -17.60 -8.17 -6.87
CA ALA A 172 -17.45 -7.48 -8.15
C ALA A 172 -15.96 -7.42 -8.56
N VAL A 173 -15.64 -7.73 -9.82
CA VAL A 173 -14.28 -7.74 -10.35
C VAL A 173 -14.25 -7.27 -11.80
N TRP A 174 -13.23 -6.46 -12.13
CA TRP A 174 -12.99 -6.01 -13.49
C TRP A 174 -12.17 -7.05 -14.26
N ALA A 175 -12.77 -7.65 -15.27
CA ALA A 175 -12.17 -8.68 -16.13
C ALA A 175 -12.86 -8.68 -17.52
N PRO A 176 -12.67 -7.62 -18.32
CA PRO A 176 -13.45 -7.37 -19.55
C PRO A 176 -13.23 -8.42 -20.63
N SER A 177 -12.09 -9.09 -20.66
CA SER A 177 -11.75 -10.11 -21.66
C SER A 177 -12.06 -11.54 -21.21
N ALA A 178 -12.49 -11.73 -19.98
CA ALA A 178 -12.86 -13.04 -19.46
C ALA A 178 -14.10 -13.58 -20.17
N ARG A 179 -14.12 -14.88 -20.45
CA ARG A 179 -15.27 -15.58 -21.00
C ARG A 179 -16.30 -15.90 -19.92
N ARG A 180 -15.86 -16.15 -18.69
CA ARG A 180 -16.65 -16.39 -17.51
C ARG A 180 -15.87 -16.07 -16.26
N VAL A 181 -16.53 -15.53 -15.25
CA VAL A 181 -15.99 -15.38 -13.89
C VAL A 181 -16.93 -16.03 -12.91
N SER A 182 -16.38 -16.77 -11.94
CA SER A 182 -17.12 -17.30 -10.79
C SER A 182 -16.40 -16.87 -9.51
N VAL A 183 -17.19 -16.61 -8.45
CA VAL A 183 -16.61 -16.53 -7.12
C VAL A 183 -16.61 -17.90 -6.47
N VAL A 184 -15.44 -18.31 -5.96
CA VAL A 184 -15.23 -19.60 -5.30
C VAL A 184 -14.69 -19.39 -3.90
N GLY A 185 -15.04 -20.26 -2.97
CA GLY A 185 -14.61 -20.12 -1.58
C GLY A 185 -15.04 -21.31 -0.73
N ASN A 186 -14.77 -21.22 0.57
CA ASN A 186 -15.17 -22.23 1.54
C ASN A 186 -16.72 -22.43 1.58
N PHE A 187 -17.49 -21.38 1.28
CA PHE A 187 -18.96 -21.40 1.26
C PHE A 187 -19.57 -22.22 0.10
N ASN A 188 -18.80 -22.53 -0.94
CA ASN A 188 -19.27 -23.29 -2.10
C ASN A 188 -18.34 -24.43 -2.55
N GLN A 189 -17.45 -24.89 -1.63
CA GLN A 189 -16.49 -25.97 -1.87
C GLN A 189 -15.53 -25.68 -3.02
N TRP A 190 -15.26 -24.41 -3.29
CA TRP A 190 -14.36 -23.97 -4.36
C TRP A 190 -14.79 -24.42 -5.77
N ASP A 191 -16.08 -24.67 -5.99
CA ASP A 191 -16.66 -25.12 -7.25
C ASP A 191 -17.17 -23.94 -8.07
N GLY A 192 -16.50 -23.60 -9.17
CA GLY A 192 -16.84 -22.49 -10.05
C GLY A 192 -18.21 -22.58 -10.75
N ARG A 193 -18.88 -23.76 -10.73
CA ARG A 193 -20.23 -23.94 -11.28
C ARG A 193 -21.33 -23.35 -10.39
N ARG A 194 -21.05 -23.11 -9.10
CA ARG A 194 -22.06 -22.76 -8.10
C ARG A 194 -22.42 -21.28 -8.07
N HIS A 195 -21.45 -20.40 -8.31
CA HIS A 195 -21.63 -18.93 -8.23
C HIS A 195 -20.96 -18.24 -9.43
N MET A 196 -21.45 -18.56 -10.63
CA MET A 196 -21.05 -17.84 -11.85
C MET A 196 -21.65 -16.42 -11.82
N MET A 197 -20.82 -15.43 -12.20
CA MET A 197 -21.14 -14.01 -12.13
C MET A 197 -21.78 -13.52 -13.43
N ARG A 198 -22.47 -12.37 -13.38
CA ARG A 198 -22.99 -11.67 -14.58
C ARG A 198 -22.01 -10.61 -15.03
N LEU A 199 -21.83 -10.44 -16.33
CA LEU A 199 -21.03 -9.37 -16.91
C LEU A 199 -21.88 -8.09 -17.06
N ARG A 200 -21.32 -6.97 -16.62
CA ARG A 200 -21.78 -5.62 -16.96
C ARG A 200 -20.95 -5.17 -18.16
N HIS A 201 -21.54 -5.36 -19.34
CA HIS A 201 -20.88 -5.13 -20.62
C HIS A 201 -20.36 -3.69 -20.79
N GLU A 202 -21.05 -2.72 -20.19
CA GLU A 202 -20.77 -1.30 -20.31
C GLU A 202 -19.41 -0.90 -19.70
N CYS A 203 -18.95 -1.64 -18.68
CA CYS A 203 -17.71 -1.34 -17.96
C CYS A 203 -16.78 -2.55 -17.79
N GLY A 204 -17.14 -3.73 -18.29
CA GLY A 204 -16.32 -4.94 -18.21
C GLY A 204 -16.19 -5.54 -16.80
N VAL A 205 -17.14 -5.22 -15.92
CA VAL A 205 -17.17 -5.72 -14.53
C VAL A 205 -18.10 -6.91 -14.42
N TRP A 206 -17.65 -7.95 -13.73
CA TRP A 206 -18.47 -9.10 -13.34
C TRP A 206 -18.97 -8.91 -11.92
N GLU A 207 -20.27 -9.20 -11.65
CA GLU A 207 -20.85 -9.09 -10.31
C GLU A 207 -21.78 -10.26 -9.97
N VAL A 208 -21.84 -10.60 -8.66
CA VAL A 208 -22.83 -11.50 -8.08
C VAL A 208 -23.07 -11.15 -6.61
N PHE A 209 -24.33 -11.27 -6.14
CA PHE A 209 -24.63 -11.28 -4.72
C PHE A 209 -24.74 -12.72 -4.24
N VAL A 210 -23.95 -13.11 -3.26
CA VAL A 210 -23.97 -14.45 -2.66
C VAL A 210 -24.57 -14.35 -1.26
N PRO A 211 -25.78 -14.90 -1.07
CA PRO A 211 -26.46 -14.93 0.21
C PRO A 211 -25.67 -15.69 1.28
N GLN A 212 -25.78 -15.25 2.53
CA GLN A 212 -25.21 -15.89 3.72
C GLN A 212 -23.67 -15.91 3.79
N VAL A 213 -22.98 -15.43 2.78
CA VAL A 213 -21.52 -15.20 2.86
C VAL A 213 -21.25 -13.95 3.68
N GLY A 214 -20.35 -14.05 4.66
CA GLY A 214 -20.12 -13.04 5.67
C GLY A 214 -18.65 -12.72 5.89
N GLU A 215 -18.41 -11.84 6.87
CA GLU A 215 -17.04 -11.43 7.25
C GLU A 215 -16.23 -12.63 7.74
N GLY A 216 -15.02 -12.81 7.19
CA GLY A 216 -14.12 -13.92 7.50
C GLY A 216 -14.16 -15.07 6.49
N ASP A 217 -15.17 -15.13 5.60
CA ASP A 217 -15.22 -16.14 4.56
C ASP A 217 -14.07 -15.96 3.56
N LEU A 218 -13.48 -17.10 3.14
CA LEU A 218 -12.40 -17.15 2.16
C LEU A 218 -12.95 -17.22 0.76
N TYR A 219 -12.33 -16.47 -0.19
CA TYR A 219 -12.75 -16.49 -1.58
C TYR A 219 -11.61 -16.20 -2.56
N LYS A 220 -11.82 -16.61 -3.81
CA LYS A 220 -11.08 -16.20 -5.00
C LYS A 220 -12.03 -15.98 -6.17
N PHE A 221 -11.53 -15.38 -7.24
CA PHE A 221 -12.18 -15.39 -8.54
C PHE A 221 -11.58 -16.52 -9.39
N GLU A 222 -12.44 -17.41 -9.86
CA GLU A 222 -12.10 -18.39 -10.87
C GLU A 222 -12.49 -17.82 -12.23
N ILE A 223 -11.50 -17.57 -13.08
CA ILE A 223 -11.67 -16.84 -14.34
C ILE A 223 -11.36 -17.80 -15.50
N LEU A 224 -12.34 -18.06 -16.37
CA LEU A 224 -12.07 -18.63 -17.68
C LEU A 224 -11.62 -17.49 -18.59
N GLY A 225 -10.32 -17.42 -18.85
CA GLY A 225 -9.69 -16.32 -19.53
C GLY A 225 -9.92 -16.29 -21.03
N ALA A 226 -9.52 -15.19 -21.67
CA ALA A 226 -9.51 -15.04 -23.13
C ALA A 226 -8.60 -16.07 -23.80
N ASP A 227 -7.55 -16.50 -23.13
CA ASP A 227 -6.62 -17.58 -23.54
C ASP A 227 -7.22 -18.98 -23.49
N GLY A 228 -8.42 -19.14 -22.94
CA GLY A 228 -9.11 -20.41 -22.75
C GLY A 228 -8.66 -21.22 -21.52
N ALA A 229 -7.73 -20.70 -20.73
CA ALA A 229 -7.31 -21.32 -19.48
C ALA A 229 -8.17 -20.87 -18.30
N VAL A 230 -8.23 -21.66 -17.25
CA VAL A 230 -8.86 -21.31 -15.99
C VAL A 230 -7.82 -20.78 -15.04
N HIS A 231 -7.99 -19.52 -14.62
CA HIS A 231 -7.13 -18.81 -13.69
C HIS A 231 -7.80 -18.69 -12.32
N SER A 232 -7.07 -18.99 -11.24
CA SER A 232 -7.54 -18.79 -9.87
C SER A 232 -6.86 -17.54 -9.30
N LYS A 233 -7.61 -16.44 -9.17
CA LYS A 233 -7.11 -15.10 -8.84
C LYS A 233 -7.56 -14.63 -7.47
N ALA A 234 -6.64 -14.04 -6.69
CA ALA A 234 -7.03 -13.22 -5.55
C ALA A 234 -7.76 -11.95 -6.04
N ASP A 235 -8.56 -11.39 -5.17
CA ASP A 235 -9.29 -10.15 -5.50
C ASP A 235 -8.33 -8.94 -5.47
N PRO A 236 -8.20 -8.19 -6.57
CA PRO A 236 -7.39 -6.98 -6.60
C PRO A 236 -7.76 -5.92 -5.56
N PHE A 237 -9.03 -5.89 -5.15
CA PHE A 237 -9.59 -4.96 -4.17
C PHE A 237 -9.82 -5.60 -2.79
N ALA A 238 -9.24 -6.76 -2.51
CA ALA A 238 -9.38 -7.40 -1.20
C ALA A 238 -8.84 -6.48 -0.08
N PHE A 239 -9.66 -6.25 0.95
CA PHE A 239 -9.28 -5.47 2.13
C PHE A 239 -8.51 -6.31 3.16
N ARG A 240 -8.51 -7.64 2.97
CA ARG A 240 -7.77 -8.59 3.79
C ARG A 240 -7.42 -9.82 2.98
N ALA A 241 -6.24 -10.38 3.20
CA ALA A 241 -5.77 -11.63 2.61
C ALA A 241 -5.50 -12.68 3.70
N GLU A 242 -5.45 -13.94 3.32
CA GLU A 242 -4.89 -14.98 4.17
C GLU A 242 -3.42 -14.71 4.44
N ILE A 243 -2.93 -15.23 5.57
CA ILE A 243 -1.48 -15.24 5.84
C ILE A 243 -0.80 -16.25 4.91
N ARG A 244 0.34 -15.88 4.35
CA ARG A 244 1.14 -16.78 3.52
C ARG A 244 1.46 -18.11 4.22
N PRO A 245 1.58 -19.23 3.52
CA PRO A 245 1.64 -19.43 2.06
C PRO A 245 0.26 -19.46 1.37
N GLN A 246 -0.83 -19.35 2.10
CA GLN A 246 -2.18 -19.27 1.54
C GLN A 246 -2.35 -17.97 0.74
N THR A 247 -3.29 -18.00 -0.22
CA THR A 247 -3.41 -16.92 -1.22
C THR A 247 -4.85 -16.50 -1.48
N ALA A 248 -5.81 -16.90 -0.64
CA ALA A 248 -7.18 -16.45 -0.79
C ALA A 248 -7.37 -15.04 -0.21
N SER A 249 -8.33 -14.35 -0.76
CA SER A 249 -8.87 -13.13 -0.19
C SER A 249 -9.86 -13.48 0.93
N VAL A 250 -10.00 -12.57 1.89
CA VAL A 250 -10.91 -12.73 3.03
C VAL A 250 -11.99 -11.67 2.94
N VAL A 251 -13.27 -12.04 3.03
CA VAL A 251 -14.36 -11.08 3.11
C VAL A 251 -14.17 -10.23 4.36
N GLN A 252 -13.99 -8.93 4.17
CA GLN A 252 -13.71 -7.97 5.22
C GLN A 252 -14.57 -6.73 5.02
N ARG A 253 -15.20 -6.27 6.11
CA ARG A 253 -15.94 -5.00 6.09
C ARG A 253 -15.01 -3.84 5.75
N LEU A 254 -15.39 -3.02 4.78
CA LEU A 254 -14.69 -1.77 4.49
C LEU A 254 -14.74 -0.87 5.73
N LEU A 255 -13.57 -0.38 6.14
CA LEU A 255 -13.45 0.55 7.26
C LEU A 255 -14.22 1.85 6.99
N PRO A 256 -14.80 2.50 8.01
CA PRO A 256 -15.45 3.80 7.85
C PRO A 256 -14.44 4.86 7.41
N GLY A 257 -14.90 5.78 6.57
CA GLY A 257 -14.09 6.91 6.13
C GLY A 257 -13.82 7.91 7.25
N LEU A 258 -12.66 8.56 7.16
CA LEU A 258 -12.22 9.59 8.09
C LEU A 258 -12.45 11.00 7.54
N ALA A 259 -12.79 11.91 8.44
CA ALA A 259 -12.84 13.34 8.12
C ALA A 259 -11.42 13.90 7.90
N ILE A 260 -11.33 14.99 7.14
CA ILE A 260 -10.11 15.77 6.96
C ILE A 260 -9.66 16.34 8.32
N SER A 261 -8.38 16.24 8.65
CA SER A 261 -7.80 16.72 9.90
C SER A 261 -6.94 17.96 9.69
N GLU A 262 -7.41 19.12 10.13
CA GLU A 262 -6.62 20.36 10.11
C GLU A 262 -5.34 20.25 10.96
N GLN A 263 -5.36 19.47 12.03
CA GLN A 263 -4.18 19.24 12.87
C GLN A 263 -3.10 18.52 12.07
N ARG A 264 -3.48 17.48 11.31
CA ARG A 264 -2.56 16.71 10.45
C ARG A 264 -2.06 17.57 9.29
N GLN A 265 -2.93 18.37 8.67
CA GLN A 265 -2.54 19.30 7.62
C GLN A 265 -1.45 20.27 8.08
N ARG A 266 -1.57 20.81 9.29
CA ARG A 266 -0.53 21.68 9.88
C ARG A 266 0.76 20.93 10.19
N ALA A 267 0.67 19.67 10.66
CA ALA A 267 1.83 18.83 10.94
C ALA A 267 2.63 18.44 9.68
N ASN A 268 1.97 18.39 8.53
CA ASN A 268 2.54 18.04 7.23
C ASN A 268 2.92 19.26 6.36
N ALA A 269 2.72 20.47 6.87
CA ALA A 269 3.02 21.71 6.13
C ALA A 269 4.53 21.82 5.83
N LEU A 270 4.86 22.54 4.74
CA LEU A 270 6.26 22.72 4.32
C LEU A 270 7.13 23.40 5.38
N ASP A 271 6.54 24.27 6.20
CA ASP A 271 7.19 24.97 7.30
C ASP A 271 7.18 24.22 8.63
N ALA A 272 6.54 23.04 8.70
CA ALA A 272 6.50 22.21 9.91
C ALA A 272 7.85 21.53 10.20
N PRO A 273 8.17 21.25 11.50
CA PRO A 273 9.35 20.50 11.87
C PRO A 273 9.13 19.01 11.60
N ILE A 274 9.50 18.52 10.42
CA ILE A 274 9.33 17.13 10.02
C ILE A 274 10.65 16.35 10.22
N SER A 275 10.56 15.31 11.05
CA SER A 275 11.62 14.33 11.33
C SER A 275 10.96 12.95 11.32
N VAL A 276 11.41 12.08 10.42
CA VAL A 276 10.79 10.79 10.09
C VAL A 276 11.61 9.65 10.63
N TYR A 277 10.97 8.72 11.31
CA TYR A 277 11.54 7.43 11.71
C TYR A 277 11.05 6.35 10.75
N GLU A 278 11.91 5.91 9.84
CA GLU A 278 11.61 4.85 8.88
C GLU A 278 11.77 3.49 9.53
N VAL A 279 10.79 2.59 9.36
CA VAL A 279 10.75 1.32 10.09
C VAL A 279 10.21 0.16 9.25
N HIS A 280 10.88 -0.99 9.34
CA HIS A 280 10.37 -2.29 8.91
C HIS A 280 9.79 -3.02 10.12
N LEU A 281 8.46 -3.18 10.15
CA LEU A 281 7.74 -3.69 11.32
C LEU A 281 8.21 -5.09 11.74
N GLY A 282 8.52 -5.96 10.78
CA GLY A 282 8.91 -7.36 11.03
C GLY A 282 10.29 -7.55 11.68
N SER A 283 11.14 -6.49 11.69
CA SER A 283 12.51 -6.57 12.23
C SER A 283 12.86 -5.44 13.21
N TRP A 284 11.92 -4.55 13.52
CA TRP A 284 12.15 -3.56 14.57
C TRP A 284 12.35 -4.24 15.92
N LYS A 285 11.44 -5.13 16.28
CA LYS A 285 11.51 -5.94 17.49
C LYS A 285 10.66 -7.21 17.31
N ARG A 286 11.10 -8.30 17.92
CA ARG A 286 10.35 -9.55 18.00
C ARG A 286 10.05 -9.89 19.45
N ASN A 287 9.06 -10.72 19.69
CA ASN A 287 8.74 -11.22 21.02
C ASN A 287 9.81 -12.21 21.55
N ALA A 288 9.63 -12.73 22.76
CA ALA A 288 10.58 -13.65 23.38
C ALA A 288 10.71 -15.00 22.64
N GLU A 289 9.68 -15.39 21.90
CA GLU A 289 9.62 -16.59 21.07
C GLU A 289 10.25 -16.39 19.69
N GLY A 290 10.64 -15.15 19.36
CA GLY A 290 11.22 -14.79 18.05
C GLY A 290 10.18 -14.50 16.96
N GLU A 291 8.89 -14.44 17.34
CA GLU A 291 7.79 -14.13 16.42
C GLU A 291 7.63 -12.62 16.22
N TRP A 292 6.93 -12.24 15.17
CA TRP A 292 6.60 -10.84 14.91
C TRP A 292 5.68 -10.26 15.98
N LEU A 293 5.87 -8.99 16.30
CA LEU A 293 4.89 -8.24 17.08
C LEU A 293 3.65 -7.97 16.24
N THR A 294 2.49 -8.04 16.86
CA THR A 294 1.23 -7.65 16.26
C THR A 294 1.13 -6.12 16.10
N TYR A 295 0.23 -5.63 15.23
CA TYR A 295 -0.05 -4.19 15.13
C TYR A 295 -0.40 -3.56 16.48
N ARG A 296 -1.09 -4.29 17.37
CA ARG A 296 -1.43 -3.84 18.73
C ARG A 296 -0.18 -3.71 19.62
N GLU A 297 0.67 -4.72 19.64
CA GLU A 297 1.93 -4.67 20.39
C GLU A 297 2.89 -3.62 19.85
N LEU A 298 2.91 -3.39 18.53
CA LEU A 298 3.66 -2.30 17.90
C LEU A 298 3.10 -0.93 18.32
N ALA A 299 1.78 -0.77 18.41
CA ALA A 299 1.17 0.45 18.94
C ALA A 299 1.60 0.73 20.38
N GLU A 300 1.74 -0.31 21.21
CA GLU A 300 2.14 -0.20 22.61
C GLU A 300 3.65 0.02 22.80
N GLN A 301 4.51 -0.43 21.88
CA GLN A 301 5.96 -0.41 22.04
C GLN A 301 6.66 0.58 21.09
N LEU A 302 6.36 0.54 19.78
CA LEU A 302 7.00 1.37 18.78
C LEU A 302 6.54 2.83 18.89
N VAL A 303 5.24 3.07 19.02
CA VAL A 303 4.69 4.43 19.05
C VAL A 303 5.25 5.26 20.20
N PRO A 304 5.25 4.77 21.48
CA PRO A 304 5.91 5.51 22.56
C PRO A 304 7.40 5.71 22.35
N TYR A 305 8.11 4.72 21.82
CA TYR A 305 9.53 4.85 21.53
C TYR A 305 9.83 5.99 20.57
N VAL A 306 9.14 6.05 19.43
CA VAL A 306 9.33 7.08 18.41
C VAL A 306 8.96 8.47 18.93
N ARG A 307 7.87 8.57 19.69
CA ARG A 307 7.48 9.81 20.38
C ARG A 307 8.58 10.29 21.35
N ASP A 308 9.09 9.40 22.18
CA ASP A 308 10.09 9.73 23.21
C ASP A 308 11.46 10.05 22.59
N MET A 309 11.76 9.50 21.42
CA MET A 309 12.89 9.90 20.59
C MET A 309 12.68 11.25 19.88
N GLY A 310 11.50 11.83 19.96
CA GLY A 310 11.19 13.16 19.46
C GLY A 310 10.95 13.25 17.97
N PHE A 311 10.84 12.15 17.23
CA PHE A 311 10.42 12.16 15.85
C PHE A 311 8.98 12.66 15.71
N THR A 312 8.61 13.11 14.52
CA THR A 312 7.27 13.64 14.22
C THR A 312 6.42 12.68 13.40
N HIS A 313 7.06 11.78 12.67
CA HIS A 313 6.40 10.81 11.78
C HIS A 313 7.07 9.44 11.91
N ILE A 314 6.26 8.40 11.67
CA ILE A 314 6.71 7.03 11.41
C ILE A 314 6.51 6.79 9.92
N GLU A 315 7.54 6.35 9.19
CA GLU A 315 7.41 5.86 7.82
C GLU A 315 7.54 4.34 7.84
N LEU A 316 6.48 3.67 7.38
CA LEU A 316 6.42 2.22 7.33
C LEU A 316 6.94 1.73 5.98
N LEU A 317 7.96 0.87 5.96
CA LEU A 317 8.24 0.07 4.76
C LEU A 317 6.95 -0.63 4.31
N PRO A 318 6.81 -1.04 3.04
CA PRO A 318 5.52 -1.44 2.50
C PRO A 318 4.82 -2.49 3.35
N ILE A 319 3.62 -2.17 3.84
CA ILE A 319 2.79 -3.09 4.64
C ILE A 319 1.68 -3.72 3.80
N HIS A 320 1.67 -3.50 2.50
CA HIS A 320 0.76 -4.19 1.59
C HIS A 320 0.97 -5.70 1.65
N GLU A 321 -0.08 -6.49 1.46
CA GLU A 321 0.07 -7.95 1.46
C GLU A 321 0.99 -8.41 0.32
N HIS A 322 1.94 -9.26 0.65
CA HIS A 322 2.98 -9.76 -0.25
C HIS A 322 3.35 -11.21 0.08
N PRO A 323 3.70 -12.04 -0.91
CA PRO A 323 3.97 -13.47 -0.69
C PRO A 323 5.37 -13.74 -0.13
N PHE A 324 6.35 -12.90 -0.45
CA PHE A 324 7.76 -13.13 -0.18
C PHE A 324 8.32 -12.14 0.85
N ASP A 325 8.73 -12.62 2.04
CA ASP A 325 9.25 -11.77 3.13
C ASP A 325 10.52 -11.03 2.73
N GLY A 326 11.39 -11.66 1.93
CA GLY A 326 12.63 -11.06 1.46
C GLY A 326 12.46 -9.88 0.50
N SER A 327 11.23 -9.62 0.04
CA SER A 327 10.91 -8.40 -0.71
C SER A 327 10.67 -7.18 0.20
N TRP A 328 10.58 -7.36 1.52
CA TRP A 328 10.25 -6.33 2.52
C TRP A 328 8.94 -5.59 2.23
N GLY A 329 8.06 -6.20 1.41
CA GLY A 329 6.80 -5.63 0.96
C GLY A 329 6.84 -4.93 -0.39
N TYR A 330 7.99 -4.79 -1.04
CA TYR A 330 8.12 -4.14 -2.36
C TYR A 330 7.60 -4.98 -3.53
N GLN A 331 7.13 -6.21 -3.29
CA GLN A 331 6.45 -7.04 -4.29
C GLN A 331 5.00 -7.34 -3.87
N PRO A 332 4.12 -6.34 -3.82
CA PRO A 332 2.77 -6.50 -3.30
C PRO A 332 1.88 -7.29 -4.26
N THR A 333 1.10 -8.22 -3.71
CA THR A 333 0.02 -8.95 -4.41
C THR A 333 -1.36 -8.49 -3.99
N GLY A 334 -1.46 -7.79 -2.84
CA GLY A 334 -2.71 -7.26 -2.29
C GLY A 334 -2.57 -5.79 -1.92
N LEU A 335 -2.68 -4.87 -2.90
CA LEU A 335 -2.39 -3.45 -2.70
C LEU A 335 -3.37 -2.76 -1.74
N TYR A 336 -4.60 -3.30 -1.58
CA TYR A 336 -5.63 -2.79 -0.68
C TYR A 336 -5.68 -3.49 0.68
N ALA A 337 -4.88 -4.53 0.90
CA ALA A 337 -4.85 -5.27 2.16
C ALA A 337 -3.59 -4.92 2.96
N PRO A 338 -3.69 -4.47 4.22
CA PRO A 338 -2.55 -4.50 5.12
C PRO A 338 -2.15 -5.96 5.35
N THR A 339 -0.85 -6.23 5.37
CA THR A 339 -0.37 -7.61 5.52
C THR A 339 -0.91 -8.27 6.78
N SER A 340 -1.41 -9.48 6.62
CA SER A 340 -1.95 -10.30 7.72
C SER A 340 -0.89 -10.83 8.69
N ARG A 341 0.40 -10.60 8.41
CA ARG A 341 1.53 -10.98 9.30
C ARG A 341 1.41 -10.42 10.70
N PHE A 342 0.89 -9.19 10.81
CA PHE A 342 0.85 -8.44 12.07
C PHE A 342 -0.55 -8.29 12.66
N GLY A 343 -1.59 -8.84 12.00
CA GLY A 343 -2.96 -8.78 12.48
C GLY A 343 -4.00 -8.44 11.42
N THR A 344 -5.12 -7.92 11.87
CA THR A 344 -6.27 -7.58 11.03
C THR A 344 -6.21 -6.12 10.53
N PRO A 345 -7.01 -5.74 9.52
CA PRO A 345 -7.19 -4.36 9.10
C PRO A 345 -7.60 -3.40 10.25
N TRP A 346 -8.42 -3.87 11.18
CA TRP A 346 -8.82 -3.10 12.37
C TRP A 346 -7.65 -2.89 13.34
N ASP A 347 -6.74 -3.86 13.45
CA ASP A 347 -5.55 -3.73 14.30
C ASP A 347 -4.56 -2.74 13.70
N PHE A 348 -4.39 -2.75 12.38
CA PHE A 348 -3.57 -1.73 11.71
C PHE A 348 -4.17 -0.33 11.86
N ARG A 349 -5.49 -0.19 11.71
CA ARG A 349 -6.16 1.08 11.97
C ARG A 349 -5.93 1.57 13.41
N ALA A 350 -6.01 0.69 14.39
CA ALA A 350 -5.74 1.05 15.78
C ALA A 350 -4.28 1.44 16.04
N PHE A 351 -3.32 0.87 15.29
CA PHE A 351 -1.93 1.33 15.31
C PHE A 351 -1.81 2.78 14.84
N VAL A 352 -2.44 3.13 13.72
CA VAL A 352 -2.43 4.50 13.20
C VAL A 352 -3.12 5.46 14.16
N ASP A 353 -4.27 5.09 14.73
CA ASP A 353 -4.98 5.89 15.72
C ASP A 353 -4.09 6.16 16.95
N ALA A 354 -3.38 5.15 17.45
CA ALA A 354 -2.43 5.30 18.57
C ALA A 354 -1.25 6.23 18.22
N ALA A 355 -0.74 6.17 16.99
CA ALA A 355 0.28 7.12 16.53
C ALA A 355 -0.25 8.56 16.53
N HIS A 356 -1.47 8.78 16.05
CA HIS A 356 -2.12 10.09 16.06
C HIS A 356 -2.37 10.61 17.48
N GLU A 357 -2.82 9.76 18.40
CA GLU A 357 -2.98 10.11 19.82
C GLU A 357 -1.66 10.51 20.47
N ALA A 358 -0.56 9.89 20.06
CA ALA A 358 0.79 10.26 20.48
C ALA A 358 1.34 11.52 19.79
N GLY A 359 0.60 12.12 18.83
CA GLY A 359 1.00 13.29 18.06
C GLY A 359 1.94 12.97 16.89
N LEU A 360 2.04 11.69 16.49
CA LEU A 360 2.86 11.23 15.37
C LEU A 360 2.03 11.09 14.10
N GLY A 361 2.60 11.46 12.94
CA GLY A 361 2.08 11.11 11.63
C GLY A 361 2.53 9.72 11.20
N VAL A 362 1.79 9.12 10.27
CA VAL A 362 2.16 7.83 9.66
C VAL A 362 2.26 7.99 8.15
N ILE A 363 3.45 7.72 7.62
CA ILE A 363 3.74 7.69 6.19
C ILE A 363 3.78 6.23 5.78
N LEU A 364 3.17 5.90 4.65
CA LEU A 364 3.21 4.57 4.07
C LEU A 364 4.12 4.58 2.85
N ASP A 365 5.07 3.67 2.81
CA ASP A 365 5.82 3.38 1.60
C ASP A 365 4.91 2.65 0.61
N TRP A 366 4.59 3.33 -0.50
CA TRP A 366 3.59 2.94 -1.48
C TRP A 366 4.25 2.56 -2.80
N VAL A 367 3.90 1.38 -3.32
CA VAL A 367 4.53 0.76 -4.49
C VAL A 367 3.56 0.75 -5.69
N PRO A 368 3.32 1.87 -6.38
CA PRO A 368 2.44 1.93 -7.55
C PRO A 368 3.15 1.64 -8.87
N ALA A 369 4.47 1.40 -8.85
CA ALA A 369 5.28 1.26 -10.06
C ALA A 369 5.13 -0.13 -10.70
N HIS A 370 5.09 -1.17 -9.89
CA HIS A 370 5.20 -2.56 -10.34
C HIS A 370 4.54 -3.55 -9.38
N PHE A 371 4.42 -4.81 -9.82
CA PHE A 371 3.89 -5.92 -9.03
C PHE A 371 4.53 -7.25 -9.45
N PRO A 372 4.55 -8.28 -8.58
CA PRO A 372 5.19 -9.56 -8.89
C PRO A 372 4.41 -10.40 -9.89
N THR A 373 5.07 -11.42 -10.45
CA THR A 373 4.53 -12.31 -11.49
C THR A 373 3.71 -13.49 -10.95
N ASP A 374 3.38 -13.50 -9.66
CA ASP A 374 2.64 -14.57 -9.02
C ASP A 374 1.31 -14.86 -9.73
N ALA A 375 1.07 -16.12 -10.05
CA ALA A 375 -0.06 -16.53 -10.89
C ALA A 375 -1.44 -16.22 -10.26
N PHE A 376 -1.52 -16.15 -8.93
CA PHE A 376 -2.76 -15.79 -8.22
C PHE A 376 -2.97 -14.27 -8.11
N GLY A 377 -1.95 -13.46 -8.43
CA GLY A 377 -1.98 -12.00 -8.41
C GLY A 377 -2.51 -11.38 -9.71
N LEU A 378 -2.04 -10.16 -10.01
CA LEU A 378 -2.54 -9.37 -11.14
C LEU A 378 -2.02 -9.82 -12.51
N ALA A 379 -0.88 -10.53 -12.56
CA ALA A 379 -0.26 -10.96 -13.81
C ALA A 379 -1.23 -11.77 -14.67
N ASN A 380 -1.39 -11.39 -15.94
CA ASN A 380 -2.26 -12.08 -16.89
C ASN A 380 -3.68 -12.36 -16.33
N PHE A 381 -4.33 -11.33 -15.79
CA PHE A 381 -5.45 -11.46 -14.87
C PHE A 381 -6.68 -12.14 -15.46
N ASP A 382 -7.10 -11.76 -16.66
CA ASP A 382 -8.26 -12.31 -17.37
C ASP A 382 -7.89 -13.13 -18.61
N GLY A 383 -6.67 -13.68 -18.62
CA GLY A 383 -6.09 -14.35 -19.79
C GLY A 383 -5.49 -13.36 -20.80
N THR A 384 -5.39 -12.09 -20.41
CA THR A 384 -4.69 -11.02 -21.16
C THR A 384 -3.79 -10.22 -20.22
N HIS A 385 -2.90 -9.40 -20.76
CA HIS A 385 -2.14 -8.40 -20.03
C HIS A 385 -3.05 -7.24 -19.61
N LEU A 386 -3.87 -7.45 -18.57
CA LEU A 386 -4.92 -6.52 -18.18
C LEU A 386 -4.36 -5.33 -17.39
N TYR A 387 -3.51 -5.60 -16.39
CA TYR A 387 -2.91 -4.58 -15.53
C TYR A 387 -1.54 -4.13 -16.00
N GLU A 388 -0.83 -4.94 -16.77
CA GLU A 388 0.52 -4.72 -17.27
C GLU A 388 0.55 -4.47 -18.78
N HIS A 389 1.70 -4.03 -19.29
CA HIS A 389 1.94 -3.98 -20.74
C HIS A 389 2.31 -5.36 -21.28
N ALA A 390 1.86 -5.67 -22.51
CA ALA A 390 2.12 -6.95 -23.16
C ALA A 390 3.58 -7.10 -23.64
N ASP A 391 4.20 -6.00 -24.09
CA ASP A 391 5.59 -6.01 -24.53
C ASP A 391 6.53 -5.89 -23.31
N PRO A 392 7.41 -6.86 -23.06
CA PRO A 392 8.32 -6.84 -21.92
C PRO A 392 9.30 -5.66 -21.93
N ARG A 393 9.51 -5.00 -23.07
CA ARG A 393 10.32 -3.78 -23.16
C ARG A 393 9.63 -2.56 -22.54
N GLU A 394 8.32 -2.64 -22.26
CA GLU A 394 7.54 -1.65 -21.50
C GLU A 394 7.02 -2.21 -20.20
N GLY A 395 6.74 -3.51 -20.13
CA GLY A 395 5.95 -4.17 -19.10
C GLY A 395 6.73 -4.97 -18.08
N PHE A 396 8.08 -5.02 -18.13
CA PHE A 396 8.84 -5.88 -17.23
C PHE A 396 10.14 -5.24 -16.76
N HIS A 397 10.36 -5.21 -15.43
CA HIS A 397 11.62 -4.81 -14.80
C HIS A 397 12.54 -6.01 -14.65
N GLN A 398 13.68 -5.99 -15.36
CA GLN A 398 14.66 -7.08 -15.34
C GLN A 398 15.36 -7.21 -13.98
N ASP A 399 15.66 -6.09 -13.32
CA ASP A 399 16.40 -6.05 -12.05
C ASP A 399 15.58 -6.64 -10.89
N TRP A 400 14.25 -6.49 -10.93
CA TRP A 400 13.35 -6.87 -9.84
C TRP A 400 12.45 -8.07 -10.16
N ASN A 401 12.47 -8.57 -11.42
CA ASN A 401 11.56 -9.60 -11.91
C ASN A 401 10.08 -9.26 -11.67
N THR A 402 9.69 -8.02 -11.91
CA THR A 402 8.34 -7.51 -11.67
C THR A 402 7.72 -6.99 -12.96
N LEU A 403 6.39 -7.01 -13.01
CA LEU A 403 5.60 -6.43 -14.09
C LEU A 403 5.36 -4.94 -13.81
N ILE A 404 5.27 -4.13 -14.87
CA ILE A 404 5.03 -2.69 -14.80
C ILE A 404 3.55 -2.44 -15.12
N TYR A 405 2.88 -1.65 -14.26
CA TYR A 405 1.51 -1.23 -14.50
C TYR A 405 1.35 -0.48 -15.84
N ASN A 406 0.27 -0.79 -16.56
CA ASN A 406 -0.11 -0.05 -17.76
C ASN A 406 -0.84 1.25 -17.39
N PHE A 407 -0.07 2.30 -17.12
CA PHE A 407 -0.59 3.62 -16.75
C PHE A 407 -1.44 4.27 -17.86
N GLY A 408 -1.37 3.77 -19.09
CA GLY A 408 -2.20 4.22 -20.20
C GLY A 408 -3.67 3.79 -20.09
N ARG A 409 -3.99 2.75 -19.29
CA ARG A 409 -5.37 2.32 -19.05
C ARG A 409 -6.04 3.12 -17.95
N SER A 410 -7.22 3.65 -18.24
CA SER A 410 -7.99 4.45 -17.27
C SER A 410 -8.35 3.67 -16.02
N GLU A 411 -8.72 2.40 -16.16
CA GLU A 411 -9.09 1.52 -15.05
C GLU A 411 -7.89 1.21 -14.14
N VAL A 412 -6.69 1.03 -14.72
CA VAL A 412 -5.45 0.83 -13.96
C VAL A 412 -5.08 2.11 -13.20
N ARG A 413 -5.18 3.29 -13.85
CA ARG A 413 -5.00 4.57 -13.15
C ARG A 413 -5.98 4.75 -12.00
N ASN A 414 -7.27 4.42 -12.22
CA ASN A 414 -8.29 4.50 -11.17
C ASN A 414 -8.04 3.50 -10.04
N TYR A 415 -7.55 2.29 -10.34
CA TYR A 415 -7.12 1.32 -9.36
C TYR A 415 -6.05 1.90 -8.43
N LEU A 416 -5.03 2.54 -9.00
CA LEU A 416 -3.91 3.11 -8.24
C LEU A 416 -4.29 4.42 -7.51
N VAL A 417 -5.02 5.34 -8.17
CA VAL A 417 -5.53 6.57 -7.51
C VAL A 417 -6.47 6.21 -6.36
N GLY A 418 -7.39 5.27 -6.60
CA GLY A 418 -8.29 4.78 -5.55
C GLY A 418 -7.52 4.17 -4.38
N ASN A 419 -6.42 3.47 -4.66
CA ASN A 419 -5.58 2.91 -3.61
C ASN A 419 -4.89 3.97 -2.75
N ALA A 420 -4.36 5.03 -3.36
CA ALA A 420 -3.81 6.17 -2.62
C ALA A 420 -4.85 6.80 -1.68
N LEU A 421 -6.05 7.08 -2.20
CA LEU A 421 -7.15 7.63 -1.40
C LEU A 421 -7.62 6.66 -0.31
N TYR A 422 -7.66 5.36 -0.58
CA TYR A 422 -8.06 4.33 0.36
C TYR A 422 -7.21 4.33 1.63
N TRP A 423 -5.89 4.36 1.51
CA TRP A 423 -4.99 4.41 2.66
C TRP A 423 -5.16 5.68 3.48
N ILE A 424 -5.33 6.82 2.82
CA ILE A 424 -5.56 8.10 3.50
C ILE A 424 -6.95 8.14 4.15
N GLU A 425 -7.99 7.76 3.42
CA GLU A 425 -9.37 7.92 3.86
C GLU A 425 -9.83 6.87 4.87
N ARG A 426 -9.33 5.64 4.76
CA ARG A 426 -9.80 4.52 5.60
C ARG A 426 -8.89 4.22 6.77
N TYR A 427 -7.59 4.49 6.65
CA TYR A 427 -6.62 4.27 7.73
C TYR A 427 -6.11 5.57 8.36
N GLY A 428 -6.26 6.71 7.72
CA GLY A 428 -5.76 7.99 8.22
C GLY A 428 -4.25 8.15 7.96
N ILE A 429 -3.71 7.52 6.92
CA ILE A 429 -2.31 7.68 6.54
C ILE A 429 -2.05 9.15 6.18
N ASP A 430 -1.01 9.73 6.78
CA ASP A 430 -0.65 11.14 6.66
C ASP A 430 0.24 11.45 5.46
N GLY A 431 0.84 10.43 4.89
CA GLY A 431 1.68 10.59 3.71
C GLY A 431 1.93 9.29 2.97
N LEU A 432 2.17 9.42 1.67
CA LEU A 432 2.60 8.32 0.81
C LEU A 432 4.01 8.63 0.30
N ARG A 433 4.98 7.80 0.68
CA ARG A 433 6.28 7.77 0.01
C ARG A 433 6.13 6.90 -1.23
N VAL A 434 6.31 7.46 -2.39
CA VAL A 434 6.15 6.77 -3.68
C VAL A 434 7.48 6.15 -4.07
N ASP A 435 7.50 4.82 -4.06
CA ASP A 435 8.66 4.00 -4.38
C ASP A 435 9.05 4.11 -5.86
N ALA A 436 10.36 4.13 -6.12
CA ALA A 436 10.96 3.96 -7.44
C ALA A 436 10.40 4.91 -8.53
N VAL A 437 10.13 6.17 -8.20
CA VAL A 437 9.58 7.15 -9.15
C VAL A 437 10.44 7.29 -10.41
N ALA A 438 11.76 7.22 -10.27
CA ALA A 438 12.68 7.25 -11.43
C ALA A 438 12.37 6.15 -12.45
N SER A 439 12.03 4.94 -12.00
CA SER A 439 11.65 3.82 -12.87
C SER A 439 10.33 4.05 -13.61
N MET A 440 9.43 4.86 -13.02
CA MET A 440 8.17 5.24 -13.64
C MET A 440 8.36 6.34 -14.69
N LEU A 441 9.28 7.27 -14.48
CA LEU A 441 9.50 8.42 -15.35
C LEU A 441 10.16 8.07 -16.69
N TYR A 442 10.98 7.02 -16.71
CA TYR A 442 11.84 6.72 -17.86
C TYR A 442 11.69 5.29 -18.35
N ARG A 443 11.38 5.14 -19.63
CA ARG A 443 11.21 3.85 -20.31
C ARG A 443 12.54 3.09 -20.48
N ASP A 444 13.67 3.80 -20.46
CA ASP A 444 15.02 3.26 -20.54
C ASP A 444 15.67 2.98 -19.17
N TYR A 445 14.91 3.12 -18.07
CA TYR A 445 15.42 2.87 -16.72
C TYR A 445 15.99 1.45 -16.60
N SER A 446 17.26 1.33 -16.18
CA SER A 446 18.03 0.06 -16.05
C SER A 446 18.03 -0.81 -17.32
N ARG A 447 17.88 -0.23 -18.52
CA ARG A 447 17.82 -0.96 -19.79
C ARG A 447 18.91 -0.51 -20.75
N LYS A 448 19.40 -1.46 -21.54
CA LYS A 448 20.36 -1.19 -22.60
C LYS A 448 19.66 -0.68 -23.85
N HIS A 449 20.43 -0.12 -24.77
CA HIS A 449 19.91 0.27 -26.07
C HIS A 449 19.27 -0.92 -26.80
N GLY A 450 18.04 -0.73 -27.26
CA GLY A 450 17.21 -1.77 -27.91
C GLY A 450 16.36 -2.63 -26.95
N GLU A 451 16.50 -2.48 -25.63
CA GLU A 451 15.70 -3.20 -24.62
C GLU A 451 14.49 -2.40 -24.13
N TRP A 452 14.21 -1.25 -24.73
CA TRP A 452 13.08 -0.39 -24.41
C TRP A 452 12.44 0.20 -25.68
N ILE A 453 11.21 0.70 -25.54
CA ILE A 453 10.44 1.31 -26.62
C ILE A 453 10.29 2.80 -26.36
N PRO A 454 10.68 3.68 -27.31
CA PRO A 454 10.44 5.11 -27.20
C PRO A 454 8.95 5.45 -27.03
N ASN A 455 8.66 6.58 -26.38
CA ASN A 455 7.30 7.09 -26.30
C ASN A 455 6.82 7.56 -27.70
N LYS A 456 5.55 8.00 -27.77
CA LYS A 456 4.92 8.45 -29.03
C LYS A 456 5.65 9.61 -29.74
N ASP A 457 6.47 10.37 -28.99
CA ASP A 457 7.22 11.52 -29.50
C ASP A 457 8.70 11.16 -29.76
N GLY A 458 9.07 9.88 -29.62
CA GLY A 458 10.42 9.37 -29.83
C GLY A 458 11.36 9.54 -28.63
N GLY A 459 10.88 10.06 -27.52
CA GLY A 459 11.63 10.27 -26.28
C GLY A 459 11.66 9.05 -25.35
N ARG A 460 12.42 9.16 -24.27
CA ARG A 460 12.57 8.12 -23.25
C ARG A 460 11.59 8.26 -22.07
N GLU A 461 10.94 9.39 -21.94
CA GLU A 461 10.00 9.67 -20.87
C GLU A 461 8.75 8.81 -20.99
N ASN A 462 8.28 8.24 -19.90
CA ASN A 462 7.00 7.53 -19.85
C ASN A 462 5.88 8.53 -19.59
N LEU A 463 5.28 9.04 -20.68
CA LEU A 463 4.30 10.12 -20.61
C LEU A 463 3.04 9.73 -19.85
N GLU A 464 2.62 8.47 -19.94
CA GLU A 464 1.45 7.92 -19.25
C GLU A 464 1.68 7.85 -17.73
N ALA A 465 2.87 7.43 -17.30
CA ALA A 465 3.24 7.41 -15.89
C ALA A 465 3.42 8.83 -15.32
N ILE A 466 3.97 9.76 -16.09
CA ILE A 466 4.08 11.17 -15.72
C ILE A 466 2.69 11.80 -15.50
N GLU A 467 1.75 11.54 -16.43
CA GLU A 467 0.35 11.99 -16.28
C GLU A 467 -0.30 11.36 -15.04
N PHE A 468 -0.09 10.07 -14.79
CA PHE A 468 -0.58 9.38 -13.60
C PHE A 468 -0.05 10.03 -12.31
N LEU A 469 1.26 10.30 -12.22
CA LEU A 469 1.87 10.95 -11.04
C LEU A 469 1.29 12.34 -10.79
N ARG A 470 1.14 13.15 -11.85
CA ARG A 470 0.47 14.46 -11.75
C ARG A 470 -0.96 14.33 -11.25
N ARG A 471 -1.71 13.37 -11.79
CA ARG A 471 -3.10 13.11 -11.44
C ARG A 471 -3.27 12.68 -9.99
N VAL A 472 -2.49 11.71 -9.51
CA VAL A 472 -2.59 11.23 -8.13
C VAL A 472 -2.24 12.34 -7.14
N ASN A 473 -1.16 13.11 -7.40
CA ASN A 473 -0.77 14.21 -6.54
C ASN A 473 -1.81 15.34 -6.52
N HIS A 474 -2.40 15.66 -7.68
CA HIS A 474 -3.48 16.65 -7.78
C HIS A 474 -4.72 16.20 -7.00
N ILE A 475 -5.14 14.95 -7.17
CA ILE A 475 -6.33 14.40 -6.50
C ILE A 475 -6.11 14.33 -4.98
N VAL A 476 -4.96 13.83 -4.52
CA VAL A 476 -4.62 13.80 -3.10
C VAL A 476 -4.60 15.23 -2.55
N GLY A 477 -3.87 16.15 -3.16
CA GLY A 477 -3.76 17.53 -2.68
C GLY A 477 -5.07 18.31 -2.67
N THR A 478 -6.04 17.99 -3.56
CA THR A 478 -7.33 18.68 -3.60
C THR A 478 -8.40 18.03 -2.73
N GLN A 479 -8.41 16.70 -2.61
CA GLN A 479 -9.44 15.97 -1.86
C GLN A 479 -9.02 15.64 -0.43
N ARG A 480 -7.71 15.50 -0.17
CA ARG A 480 -7.14 15.14 1.14
C ARG A 480 -5.92 16.02 1.44
N PRO A 481 -6.12 17.34 1.59
CA PRO A 481 -5.03 18.31 1.75
C PRO A 481 -4.21 18.13 3.04
N GLU A 482 -4.67 17.29 3.96
CA GLU A 482 -3.92 16.90 5.15
C GLU A 482 -2.83 15.87 4.87
N ALA A 483 -2.87 15.17 3.73
CA ALA A 483 -1.89 14.15 3.38
C ALA A 483 -0.81 14.71 2.47
N MET A 484 0.42 14.25 2.67
CA MET A 484 1.56 14.60 1.82
C MET A 484 1.95 13.45 0.89
N THR A 485 2.64 13.76 -0.20
CA THR A 485 3.29 12.78 -1.07
C THR A 485 4.78 13.06 -1.15
N VAL A 486 5.59 12.02 -1.06
CA VAL A 486 7.06 12.09 -1.04
C VAL A 486 7.60 11.24 -2.18
N ALA A 487 8.39 11.81 -3.09
CA ALA A 487 8.97 11.06 -4.20
C ALA A 487 10.34 10.48 -3.82
N GLU A 488 10.51 9.18 -4.00
CA GLU A 488 11.84 8.61 -4.16
C GLU A 488 12.26 8.74 -5.62
N GLU A 489 12.99 9.80 -5.93
CA GLU A 489 13.42 10.13 -7.28
C GLU A 489 14.87 10.57 -7.27
N SER A 490 15.73 9.80 -7.93
CA SER A 490 17.19 9.96 -7.91
C SER A 490 17.78 10.66 -9.15
N THR A 491 16.93 10.95 -10.16
CA THR A 491 17.38 11.55 -11.41
C THR A 491 17.32 13.09 -11.38
N ALA A 492 17.74 13.72 -12.47
CA ALA A 492 17.62 15.16 -12.68
C ALA A 492 16.27 15.58 -13.29
N PHE A 493 15.20 14.77 -13.11
CA PHE A 493 13.87 15.16 -13.60
C PHE A 493 13.45 16.47 -12.92
N PRO A 494 13.03 17.50 -13.69
CA PRO A 494 12.79 18.82 -13.12
C PRO A 494 11.40 18.93 -12.50
N MET A 495 11.27 19.84 -11.54
CA MET A 495 9.98 20.25 -10.96
C MET A 495 9.17 19.12 -10.33
N VAL A 496 9.82 18.16 -9.69
CA VAL A 496 9.15 17.03 -9.02
C VAL A 496 8.18 17.55 -7.95
N THR A 497 8.59 18.57 -7.20
CA THR A 497 7.79 19.17 -6.11
C THR A 497 7.06 20.46 -6.50
N ARG A 498 7.02 20.81 -7.77
CA ARG A 498 6.24 21.96 -8.24
C ARG A 498 4.87 21.50 -8.74
N PRO A 499 3.83 22.36 -8.62
CA PRO A 499 2.48 21.99 -9.03
C PRO A 499 2.41 21.69 -10.56
N PRO A 500 1.55 20.77 -10.97
CA PRO A 500 1.24 20.56 -12.37
C PRO A 500 0.38 21.71 -12.91
N SER A 501 0.28 21.79 -14.25
CA SER A 501 -0.71 22.64 -14.92
C SER A 501 -2.15 22.18 -14.60
N PRO A 502 -3.15 23.06 -14.72
CA PRO A 502 -4.54 22.69 -14.43
C PRO A 502 -5.08 21.53 -15.28
N ASP A 503 -4.57 21.37 -16.50
CA ASP A 503 -4.92 20.28 -17.42
C ASP A 503 -4.09 19.01 -17.20
N LEU A 504 -3.14 19.02 -16.27
CA LEU A 504 -2.20 17.94 -15.93
C LEU A 504 -1.26 17.52 -17.09
N GLN A 505 -1.22 18.26 -18.18
CA GLN A 505 -0.41 17.91 -19.36
C GLN A 505 1.03 18.42 -19.26
N SER A 506 1.27 19.45 -18.44
CA SER A 506 2.58 20.10 -18.28
C SER A 506 2.83 20.49 -16.83
N GLY A 507 3.91 21.26 -16.58
CA GLY A 507 4.30 21.68 -15.23
C GLY A 507 5.00 20.58 -14.44
N GLY A 508 5.02 20.72 -13.13
CA GLY A 508 5.67 19.79 -12.21
C GLY A 508 4.87 18.51 -11.97
N LEU A 509 5.40 17.62 -11.13
CA LEU A 509 4.72 16.38 -10.76
C LEU A 509 3.76 16.54 -9.57
N GLY A 510 3.90 17.61 -8.77
CA GLY A 510 3.01 17.95 -7.68
C GLY A 510 3.29 17.23 -6.35
N PHE A 511 4.44 16.60 -6.19
CA PHE A 511 4.83 16.04 -4.89
C PHE A 511 5.05 17.14 -3.84
N HIS A 512 4.78 16.81 -2.58
CA HIS A 512 5.08 17.74 -1.47
C HIS A 512 6.58 17.77 -1.19
N PHE A 513 7.23 16.59 -1.18
CA PHE A 513 8.65 16.44 -0.93
C PHE A 513 9.30 15.48 -1.92
N LYS A 514 10.63 15.59 -2.03
CA LYS A 514 11.48 14.67 -2.77
C LYS A 514 12.67 14.26 -1.90
N TRP A 515 13.02 12.98 -1.88
CA TRP A 515 14.26 12.52 -1.27
C TRP A 515 15.48 13.15 -1.96
N ASN A 516 16.41 13.71 -1.18
CA ASN A 516 17.66 14.26 -1.70
C ASN A 516 18.75 13.17 -1.76
N MET A 517 18.65 12.31 -2.76
CA MET A 517 19.61 11.22 -2.97
C MET A 517 21.03 11.75 -3.28
N GLY A 518 21.14 12.92 -3.93
CA GLY A 518 22.42 13.58 -4.19
C GLY A 518 23.12 13.97 -2.88
N TRP A 519 22.40 14.63 -1.97
CA TRP A 519 22.90 14.97 -0.64
C TRP A 519 23.37 13.72 0.12
N MET A 520 22.55 12.68 0.12
CA MET A 520 22.85 11.42 0.80
C MET A 520 24.16 10.81 0.28
N ASN A 521 24.30 10.65 -1.04
CA ASN A 521 25.50 10.08 -1.66
C ASN A 521 26.76 10.90 -1.40
N ASP A 522 26.68 12.24 -1.56
CA ASP A 522 27.81 13.14 -1.38
C ASP A 522 28.29 13.18 0.06
N THR A 523 27.35 13.29 1.00
CA THR A 523 27.69 13.38 2.43
C THR A 523 28.23 12.06 2.98
N LEU A 524 27.60 10.92 2.64
CA LEU A 524 28.12 9.60 3.04
C LEU A 524 29.52 9.34 2.48
N SER A 525 29.75 9.64 1.20
CA SER A 525 31.06 9.52 0.57
C SER A 525 32.11 10.42 1.24
N TYR A 526 31.73 11.65 1.61
CA TYR A 526 32.62 12.57 2.30
C TYR A 526 32.96 12.08 3.72
N PHE A 527 31.96 11.70 4.52
CA PHE A 527 32.15 11.24 5.88
C PHE A 527 32.90 9.90 5.97
N ALA A 528 32.76 9.04 4.96
CA ALA A 528 33.53 7.79 4.85
C ALA A 528 35.03 7.99 4.60
N ARG A 529 35.46 9.20 4.18
CA ARG A 529 36.89 9.50 3.99
C ARG A 529 37.61 9.72 5.30
N ASP A 530 38.85 9.25 5.38
CA ASP A 530 39.72 9.62 6.48
C ASP A 530 39.81 11.15 6.58
N PRO A 531 39.68 11.76 7.76
CA PRO A 531 39.73 13.21 7.97
C PRO A 531 40.94 13.90 7.36
N LEU A 532 42.09 13.20 7.25
CA LEU A 532 43.30 13.73 6.63
C LEU A 532 43.08 14.13 5.16
N TYR A 533 42.22 13.42 4.44
CA TYR A 533 41.95 13.65 3.01
C TYR A 533 40.76 14.52 2.75
N ARG A 534 39.92 14.86 3.74
CA ARG A 534 38.67 15.64 3.57
C ARG A 534 38.90 17.00 2.96
N LYS A 535 40.03 17.62 3.23
CA LYS A 535 40.42 18.93 2.66
C LYS A 535 40.48 18.93 1.12
N TYR A 536 40.78 17.82 0.49
CA TYR A 536 40.78 17.68 -0.97
C TYR A 536 39.39 17.43 -1.57
N HIS A 537 38.39 17.23 -0.73
CA HIS A 537 37.00 16.93 -1.12
C HIS A 537 36.00 17.89 -0.50
N HIS A 538 36.45 19.05 -0.03
CA HIS A 538 35.62 20.02 0.66
C HIS A 538 34.43 20.51 -0.18
N ASP A 539 34.57 20.56 -1.51
CA ASP A 539 33.48 20.88 -2.42
C ASP A 539 32.33 19.85 -2.37
N GLN A 540 32.63 18.59 -2.09
CA GLN A 540 31.64 17.51 -2.07
C GLN A 540 30.58 17.73 -0.96
N ILE A 541 31.00 18.07 0.27
CA ILE A 541 30.03 18.27 1.37
C ILE A 541 29.17 19.51 1.21
N ARG A 542 29.65 20.53 0.48
CA ARG A 542 28.90 21.77 0.23
C ARG A 542 28.09 21.76 -1.06
N PHE A 543 28.34 20.79 -1.95
CA PHE A 543 27.74 20.77 -3.29
C PHE A 543 26.20 20.73 -3.24
N SER A 544 25.61 19.97 -2.32
CA SER A 544 24.15 19.88 -2.16
C SER A 544 23.47 21.22 -1.91
N LEU A 545 24.17 22.18 -1.29
CA LEU A 545 23.62 23.52 -1.04
C LEU A 545 23.51 24.39 -2.30
N MET A 546 24.14 24.00 -3.40
CA MET A 546 23.98 24.64 -4.71
C MET A 546 22.56 24.46 -5.27
N TYR A 547 21.90 23.34 -4.92
CA TYR A 547 20.56 23.01 -5.42
C TYR A 547 19.53 22.76 -4.31
N ALA A 548 19.88 22.98 -3.04
CA ALA A 548 19.05 22.69 -1.87
C ALA A 548 17.63 23.28 -1.91
N PHE A 549 17.39 24.29 -2.74
CA PHE A 549 16.10 24.99 -2.87
C PHE A 549 15.44 24.81 -4.24
N SER A 550 16.01 23.94 -5.11
CA SER A 550 15.38 23.63 -6.39
C SER A 550 14.10 22.81 -6.23
N GLU A 551 14.05 21.97 -5.21
CA GLU A 551 12.91 21.15 -4.81
C GLU A 551 12.66 21.26 -3.30
N ASN A 552 11.53 20.75 -2.82
CA ASN A 552 11.24 20.61 -1.40
C ASN A 552 11.89 19.31 -0.91
N PHE A 553 13.11 19.39 -0.40
CA PHE A 553 13.88 18.20 -0.08
C PHE A 553 13.60 17.63 1.30
N LEU A 554 13.60 16.29 1.36
CA LEU A 554 13.77 15.49 2.54
C LEU A 554 15.13 14.79 2.45
N LEU A 555 15.93 14.84 3.53
CA LEU A 555 17.26 14.27 3.61
C LEU A 555 17.17 12.81 4.10
N PRO A 556 17.32 11.80 3.23
CA PRO A 556 17.18 10.41 3.63
C PRO A 556 18.51 9.80 4.09
N LEU A 557 18.51 9.17 5.25
CA LEU A 557 19.41 8.08 5.61
C LEU A 557 18.51 6.84 5.82
N SER A 558 18.12 6.26 4.70
CA SER A 558 17.07 5.24 4.62
C SER A 558 17.61 3.82 4.81
N HIS A 559 16.70 2.84 4.75
CA HIS A 559 17.04 1.42 4.77
C HIS A 559 18.04 1.04 3.68
N ASP A 560 17.93 1.64 2.48
CA ASP A 560 18.80 1.34 1.34
C ASP A 560 20.28 1.57 1.63
N GLU A 561 20.61 2.46 2.56
CA GLU A 561 22.01 2.77 2.90
C GLU A 561 22.66 1.74 3.82
N VAL A 562 21.85 0.87 4.43
CA VAL A 562 22.32 -0.06 5.48
C VAL A 562 21.94 -1.53 5.22
N VAL A 563 21.49 -1.85 4.01
CA VAL A 563 21.17 -3.22 3.57
C VAL A 563 22.44 -4.05 3.32
N HIS A 564 22.24 -5.34 3.07
CA HIS A 564 23.29 -6.33 2.85
C HIS A 564 24.34 -5.86 1.84
N GLY A 565 25.60 -5.97 2.24
CA GLY A 565 26.78 -5.56 1.45
C GLY A 565 27.11 -4.07 1.51
N LYS A 566 26.28 -3.23 2.14
CA LYS A 566 26.53 -1.79 2.30
C LYS A 566 27.11 -1.42 3.68
N GLY A 567 26.99 -2.28 4.69
CA GLY A 567 27.39 -2.02 6.07
C GLY A 567 26.50 -1.01 6.79
N SER A 568 26.62 -0.84 8.10
CA SER A 568 25.90 0.18 8.87
C SER A 568 26.48 1.59 8.67
N LEU A 569 25.73 2.65 9.04
CA LEU A 569 26.25 4.02 9.02
C LEU A 569 27.51 4.16 9.88
N LEU A 570 27.53 3.51 11.05
CA LEU A 570 28.71 3.53 11.94
C LEU A 570 29.92 2.85 11.29
N GLN A 571 29.72 1.72 10.59
CA GLN A 571 30.80 1.01 9.90
C GLN A 571 31.42 1.83 8.77
N LYS A 572 30.65 2.70 8.12
CA LYS A 572 31.15 3.59 7.07
C LYS A 572 32.09 4.68 7.60
N MET A 573 32.04 4.98 8.90
CA MET A 573 32.89 6.01 9.50
C MET A 573 34.34 5.54 9.70
N PRO A 574 35.34 6.37 9.36
CA PRO A 574 36.73 6.03 9.51
C PRO A 574 37.26 6.15 10.93
N GLY A 575 38.42 5.55 11.18
CA GLY A 575 39.17 5.67 12.42
C GLY A 575 38.92 4.57 13.44
N ASP A 576 39.36 4.80 14.66
CA ASP A 576 39.09 3.92 15.80
C ASP A 576 37.61 4.01 16.25
N GLU A 577 37.23 3.22 17.26
CA GLU A 577 35.84 3.17 17.72
C GLU A 577 35.35 4.56 18.14
N TRP A 578 36.11 5.31 18.95
CA TRP A 578 35.71 6.65 19.37
C TRP A 578 35.53 7.60 18.17
N GLN A 579 36.48 7.56 17.21
CA GLN A 579 36.43 8.40 16.01
C GLN A 579 35.24 8.06 15.13
N LYS A 580 34.89 6.78 14.99
CA LYS A 580 33.67 6.36 14.27
C LYS A 580 32.38 6.98 14.87
N PHE A 581 32.25 6.86 16.20
CA PHE A 581 31.14 7.49 16.90
C PHE A 581 31.17 9.03 16.82
N ALA A 582 32.33 9.64 16.93
CA ALA A 582 32.49 11.08 16.78
C ALA A 582 32.09 11.57 15.38
N ASN A 583 32.51 10.87 14.32
CA ASN A 583 32.11 11.16 12.96
C ASN A 583 30.58 11.00 12.77
N LEU A 584 29.98 9.94 13.30
CA LEU A 584 28.56 9.71 13.20
C LEU A 584 27.76 10.82 13.92
N ARG A 585 28.19 11.21 15.12
CA ARG A 585 27.58 12.33 15.86
C ARG A 585 27.70 13.65 15.11
N ALA A 586 28.89 13.95 14.56
CA ALA A 586 29.11 15.15 13.74
C ALA A 586 28.23 15.15 12.50
N TYR A 587 28.08 14.01 11.83
CA TYR A 587 27.21 13.85 10.66
C TYR A 587 25.75 14.11 11.00
N TYR A 588 25.23 13.57 12.09
CA TYR A 588 23.87 13.86 12.53
C TYR A 588 23.67 15.32 12.88
N GLY A 589 24.62 15.94 13.59
CA GLY A 589 24.59 17.38 13.85
C GLY A 589 24.55 18.20 12.55
N PHE A 590 25.38 17.86 11.56
CA PHE A 590 25.37 18.48 10.23
C PHE A 590 24.01 18.29 9.53
N MET A 591 23.47 17.05 9.51
CA MET A 591 22.19 16.73 8.88
C MET A 591 21.04 17.53 9.49
N TRP A 592 20.95 17.62 10.82
CA TRP A 592 19.88 18.39 11.49
C TRP A 592 20.02 19.90 11.29
N GLY A 593 21.25 20.40 11.11
CA GLY A 593 21.51 21.80 10.77
C GLY A 593 21.26 22.14 9.29
N HIS A 594 21.40 21.18 8.37
CA HIS A 594 21.25 21.38 6.92
C HIS A 594 19.79 21.67 6.54
N PRO A 595 19.48 22.52 5.54
CA PRO A 595 18.14 22.70 5.02
C PRO A 595 17.53 21.37 4.51
N GLY A 596 16.23 21.20 4.73
CA GLY A 596 15.48 20.01 4.33
C GLY A 596 14.92 19.21 5.52
N LYS A 597 13.86 18.44 5.31
CA LYS A 597 13.27 17.56 6.32
C LYS A 597 14.20 16.38 6.58
N LYS A 598 14.02 15.65 7.67
CA LYS A 598 14.95 14.61 8.14
C LYS A 598 14.30 13.24 8.06
N LEU A 599 15.03 12.22 7.61
CA LEU A 599 14.61 10.81 7.70
C LEU A 599 15.79 9.97 8.17
N LEU A 600 15.52 9.13 9.16
CA LEU A 600 16.48 8.19 9.70
C LEU A 600 15.86 6.80 9.83
N PHE A 601 16.52 5.79 9.27
CA PHE A 601 16.09 4.41 9.37
C PHE A 601 16.34 3.84 10.77
N MET A 602 15.45 2.97 11.22
CA MET A 602 15.53 2.29 12.53
C MET A 602 16.90 1.64 12.78
N GLY A 603 17.40 1.76 14.00
CA GLY A 603 18.73 1.28 14.41
C GLY A 603 19.85 2.28 14.17
N CYS A 604 19.69 3.21 13.23
CA CYS A 604 20.67 4.27 12.98
C CYS A 604 20.68 5.29 14.13
N GLU A 605 19.55 5.50 14.82
CA GLU A 605 19.43 6.46 15.95
C GLU A 605 20.26 6.09 17.17
N PHE A 606 20.69 4.85 17.28
CA PHE A 606 21.64 4.43 18.32
C PHE A 606 22.98 3.89 17.74
N GLY A 607 23.22 4.13 16.45
CA GLY A 607 24.46 3.77 15.79
C GLY A 607 24.68 2.25 15.71
N GLN A 608 23.68 1.50 15.25
CA GLN A 608 23.78 0.06 15.00
C GLN A 608 25.13 -0.28 14.31
N ASN A 609 25.81 -1.29 14.83
CA ASN A 609 27.19 -1.63 14.40
C ASN A 609 27.28 -2.71 13.32
N THR A 610 26.14 -3.24 12.88
CA THR A 610 26.01 -4.19 11.75
C THR A 610 25.05 -3.63 10.72
N GLU A 611 25.09 -4.13 9.50
CA GLU A 611 24.05 -3.85 8.51
C GLU A 611 22.69 -4.37 8.96
N TRP A 612 21.62 -3.81 8.41
CA TRP A 612 20.27 -4.23 8.75
C TRP A 612 19.99 -5.67 8.30
N ASN A 613 19.35 -6.43 9.20
CA ASN A 613 18.86 -7.78 8.94
C ASN A 613 17.35 -7.83 9.12
N ALA A 614 16.61 -8.01 8.02
CA ALA A 614 15.16 -8.09 8.02
C ALA A 614 14.60 -9.32 8.76
N GLU A 615 15.42 -10.36 8.99
CA GLU A 615 15.00 -11.62 9.63
C GLU A 615 15.20 -11.61 11.16
N ALA A 616 15.81 -10.56 11.71
CA ALA A 616 16.11 -10.45 13.13
C ALA A 616 15.60 -9.14 13.73
N SER A 617 15.43 -9.10 15.06
CA SER A 617 15.24 -7.84 15.79
C SER A 617 16.44 -6.93 15.65
N LEU A 618 16.22 -5.62 15.78
CA LEU A 618 17.34 -4.70 16.02
C LEU A 618 18.17 -5.15 17.23
N PRO A 619 19.49 -4.90 17.23
CA PRO A 619 20.38 -5.29 18.32
C PRO A 619 20.25 -4.36 19.53
N TRP A 620 19.07 -4.37 20.18
CA TRP A 620 18.71 -3.48 21.30
C TRP A 620 19.71 -3.53 22.48
N GLN A 621 20.43 -4.65 22.66
CA GLN A 621 21.46 -4.81 23.68
C GLN A 621 22.64 -3.83 23.51
N LEU A 622 22.83 -3.24 22.33
CA LEU A 622 23.84 -2.20 22.11
C LEU A 622 23.60 -0.97 23.00
N LEU A 623 22.36 -0.72 23.38
CA LEU A 623 22.02 0.37 24.29
C LEU A 623 22.57 0.17 25.72
N ASP A 624 23.08 -1.00 26.08
CA ASP A 624 23.85 -1.20 27.32
C ASP A 624 25.22 -0.53 27.26
N GLN A 625 25.70 -0.21 26.07
CA GLN A 625 27.00 0.43 25.84
C GLN A 625 26.87 1.96 25.83
N PRO A 626 27.79 2.70 26.52
CA PRO A 626 27.69 4.16 26.68
C PRO A 626 27.69 4.94 25.37
N LEU A 627 28.49 4.52 24.35
CA LEU A 627 28.60 5.21 23.08
C LEU A 627 27.31 5.13 22.26
N HIS A 628 26.66 3.98 22.22
CA HIS A 628 25.38 3.78 21.55
C HIS A 628 24.25 4.58 22.23
N ARG A 629 24.17 4.56 23.58
CA ARG A 629 23.24 5.43 24.33
C ARG A 629 23.50 6.91 24.08
N GLY A 630 24.77 7.28 23.93
CA GLY A 630 25.17 8.66 23.61
C GLY A 630 24.62 9.13 22.29
N VAL A 631 24.70 8.30 21.23
CA VAL A 631 24.14 8.60 19.92
C VAL A 631 22.61 8.70 20.00
N GLN A 632 21.94 7.74 20.67
CA GLN A 632 20.47 7.76 20.85
C GLN A 632 20.02 9.05 21.55
N ARG A 633 20.72 9.44 22.62
CA ARG A 633 20.44 10.69 23.32
C ARG A 633 20.63 11.91 22.41
N LEU A 634 21.72 11.94 21.62
CA LEU A 634 21.96 13.02 20.67
C LEU A 634 20.83 13.17 19.67
N VAL A 635 20.37 12.08 19.04
CA VAL A 635 19.27 12.11 18.07
C VAL A 635 17.99 12.64 18.71
N ARG A 636 17.66 12.20 19.93
CA ARG A 636 16.53 12.74 20.68
C ARG A 636 16.63 14.26 20.92
N ASP A 637 17.82 14.71 21.36
CA ASP A 637 18.04 16.13 21.67
C ASP A 637 18.06 16.98 20.36
N LEU A 638 18.59 16.44 19.24
CA LEU A 638 18.50 17.05 17.90
C LEU A 638 17.05 17.22 17.45
N ASN A 639 16.20 16.20 17.62
CA ASN A 639 14.77 16.29 17.32
C ASN A 639 14.05 17.32 18.20
N ALA A 640 14.41 17.42 19.47
CA ALA A 640 13.86 18.43 20.37
C ALA A 640 14.23 19.85 19.92
N VAL A 641 15.49 20.06 19.55
CA VAL A 641 15.97 21.36 19.03
C VAL A 641 15.31 21.71 17.70
N LEU A 642 15.19 20.75 16.78
CA LEU A 642 14.47 20.95 15.51
C LEU A 642 13.05 21.47 15.73
N ARG A 643 12.30 20.86 16.66
CA ARG A 643 10.91 21.27 16.95
C ARG A 643 10.82 22.60 17.66
N HIS A 644 11.80 22.93 18.50
CA HIS A 644 11.76 24.16 19.32
C HIS A 644 12.24 25.41 18.58
N TYR A 645 13.13 25.27 17.58
CA TYR A 645 13.76 26.39 16.89
C TYR A 645 13.26 26.51 15.45
N PRO A 646 12.30 27.41 15.15
CA PRO A 646 11.78 27.67 13.81
C PRO A 646 12.86 27.91 12.75
N ALA A 647 14.00 28.49 13.11
CA ALA A 647 15.13 28.68 12.20
C ALA A 647 15.63 27.36 11.56
N LEU A 648 15.42 26.22 12.18
CA LEU A 648 15.89 24.91 11.67
C LEU A 648 14.90 24.20 10.76
N HIS A 649 13.64 24.69 10.64
CA HIS A 649 12.63 23.98 9.85
C HIS A 649 11.69 24.88 9.04
N GLN A 650 11.44 26.13 9.48
CA GLN A 650 10.35 26.96 8.92
C GLN A 650 10.59 27.35 7.46
N GLN A 651 11.85 27.58 7.10
CA GLN A 651 12.25 28.01 5.76
C GLN A 651 13.19 26.99 5.08
N ASP A 652 12.95 25.71 5.30
CA ASP A 652 13.75 24.62 4.73
C ASP A 652 13.76 24.59 3.20
N VAL A 653 12.69 25.08 2.58
CA VAL A 653 12.47 25.03 1.13
C VAL A 653 12.70 26.39 0.45
N SER A 654 13.16 27.38 1.22
CA SER A 654 13.44 28.73 0.72
C SER A 654 14.92 29.12 0.93
N PRO A 655 15.55 29.77 -0.06
CA PRO A 655 16.92 30.30 0.12
C PRO A 655 17.02 31.35 1.23
N ASP A 656 15.90 32.01 1.60
CA ASP A 656 15.87 32.97 2.69
C ASP A 656 16.19 32.34 4.05
N GLY A 657 15.96 31.04 4.19
CA GLY A 657 16.25 30.26 5.40
C GLY A 657 17.71 29.92 5.63
N PHE A 658 18.62 30.30 4.73
CA PHE A 658 20.03 29.88 4.76
C PHE A 658 20.97 30.99 4.34
N ALA A 659 22.15 31.07 4.97
CA ALA A 659 23.29 31.82 4.45
C ALA A 659 24.60 31.19 4.87
N TRP A 660 25.58 31.19 3.99
CA TRP A 660 26.95 30.89 4.33
C TRP A 660 27.56 31.99 5.19
N ILE A 661 28.31 31.60 6.23
CA ILE A 661 29.20 32.49 6.98
C ILE A 661 30.64 32.18 6.58
N SER A 662 31.06 30.90 6.57
CA SER A 662 32.37 30.48 6.08
C SER A 662 32.21 29.08 5.44
N HIS A 663 32.62 28.97 4.17
CA HIS A 663 32.52 27.71 3.41
C HIS A 663 33.80 27.33 2.68
N SER A 664 34.87 28.14 2.78
CA SER A 664 36.11 27.98 2.00
C SER A 664 37.27 27.43 2.79
N ASP A 665 37.11 27.14 4.10
CA ASP A 665 38.18 26.62 4.95
C ASP A 665 38.34 25.11 4.76
N ALA A 666 38.87 24.76 3.58
CA ALA A 666 39.16 23.36 3.24
C ALA A 666 40.30 22.77 4.06
N GLU A 667 41.32 23.57 4.40
CA GLU A 667 42.52 23.09 5.11
C GLU A 667 42.15 22.51 6.50
N HIS A 668 41.21 23.15 7.20
CA HIS A 668 40.77 22.68 8.50
C HIS A 668 39.45 21.87 8.42
N SER A 669 38.85 21.73 7.22
CA SER A 669 37.53 21.08 7.01
C SER A 669 36.46 21.66 7.92
N VAL A 670 36.41 23.00 8.02
CA VAL A 670 35.43 23.73 8.82
C VAL A 670 34.38 24.38 7.91
N LEU A 671 33.10 24.19 8.25
CA LEU A 671 31.99 24.83 7.60
C LEU A 671 31.17 25.62 8.64
N VAL A 672 30.76 26.84 8.27
CA VAL A 672 29.92 27.69 9.12
C VAL A 672 28.80 28.27 8.27
N PHE A 673 27.58 28.07 8.69
CA PHE A 673 26.40 28.61 8.03
C PHE A 673 25.31 29.03 9.03
N GLU A 674 24.42 29.83 8.57
CA GLU A 674 23.30 30.37 9.33
C GLU A 674 21.98 29.77 8.84
N ARG A 675 21.11 29.39 9.76
CA ARG A 675 19.72 29.07 9.54
C ARG A 675 18.85 30.22 10.07
N ARG A 676 17.79 30.55 9.33
CA ARG A 676 16.92 31.69 9.58
C ARG A 676 15.45 31.32 9.61
N ALA A 677 14.71 31.91 10.52
CA ALA A 677 13.25 31.88 10.53
C ALA A 677 12.65 33.23 10.09
N ALA A 678 11.40 33.20 9.64
CA ALA A 678 10.67 34.40 9.23
C ALA A 678 10.49 35.43 10.38
N ASN A 679 10.46 34.95 11.63
CA ASN A 679 10.37 35.80 12.82
C ASN A 679 11.69 36.47 13.23
N GLY A 680 12.76 36.26 12.46
CA GLY A 680 14.09 36.79 12.74
C GLY A 680 14.97 35.92 13.63
N GLN A 681 14.49 34.79 14.15
CA GLN A 681 15.32 33.85 14.90
C GLN A 681 16.43 33.29 14.01
N ARG A 682 17.63 33.14 14.57
CA ARG A 682 18.82 32.66 13.85
C ARG A 682 19.53 31.58 14.64
N VAL A 683 20.05 30.59 13.94
CA VAL A 683 20.90 29.53 14.48
C VAL A 683 22.16 29.46 13.62
N VAL A 684 23.34 29.54 14.23
CA VAL A 684 24.62 29.36 13.55
C VAL A 684 25.07 27.90 13.74
N VAL A 685 25.35 27.22 12.65
CA VAL A 685 25.81 25.83 12.61
C VAL A 685 27.28 25.82 12.22
N ILE A 686 28.11 25.12 13.00
CA ILE A 686 29.54 25.01 12.79
C ILE A 686 29.90 23.53 12.78
N SER A 687 30.48 23.04 11.69
CA SER A 687 31.00 21.66 11.62
C SER A 687 32.50 21.67 11.48
N SER A 688 33.20 21.11 12.48
CA SER A 688 34.64 20.89 12.50
C SER A 688 34.93 19.40 12.28
N LEU A 689 35.40 19.06 11.10
CA LEU A 689 35.41 17.67 10.61
C LEU A 689 36.81 17.03 10.58
N THR A 690 37.68 17.53 11.45
CA THR A 690 39.05 16.96 11.73
C THR A 690 39.13 16.53 13.20
N PRO A 691 40.02 15.55 13.54
CA PRO A 691 40.21 15.10 14.92
C PRO A 691 41.08 16.07 15.73
N VAL A 692 40.97 17.36 15.48
CA VAL A 692 41.83 18.43 16.10
C VAL A 692 40.92 19.41 16.86
N VAL A 693 41.33 19.77 18.07
CA VAL A 693 40.71 20.84 18.83
C VAL A 693 41.28 22.18 18.38
N HIS A 694 40.47 23.06 17.82
CA HIS A 694 40.89 24.42 17.47
C HIS A 694 40.46 25.40 18.56
N ARG A 695 41.43 25.97 19.30
CA ARG A 695 41.18 26.93 20.37
C ARG A 695 41.32 28.37 19.86
N GLY A 696 40.48 29.27 20.39
CA GLY A 696 40.53 30.68 20.02
C GLY A 696 40.13 30.93 18.54
N TRP A 697 39.27 30.10 17.99
CA TRP A 697 38.79 30.18 16.61
C TRP A 697 37.77 31.31 16.46
N ARG A 698 38.09 32.30 15.62
CA ARG A 698 37.17 33.42 15.41
C ARG A 698 36.20 33.13 14.26
N ILE A 699 34.94 33.35 14.50
CA ILE A 699 33.85 33.29 13.49
C ILE A 699 33.02 34.54 13.48
N GLY A 700 32.58 34.96 12.29
CA GLY A 700 31.61 36.01 12.14
C GLY A 700 30.23 35.57 12.63
N VAL A 701 29.47 36.46 13.26
CA VAL A 701 28.08 36.18 13.69
C VAL A 701 27.15 37.27 13.24
N PRO A 702 25.87 36.95 12.91
CA PRO A 702 24.97 37.91 12.29
C PRO A 702 24.41 38.99 13.23
N THR A 703 24.50 38.79 14.57
CA THR A 703 23.95 39.67 15.58
C THR A 703 24.90 39.87 16.74
N ALA A 704 24.87 41.08 17.33
CA ALA A 704 25.55 41.36 18.60
C ALA A 704 24.75 40.73 19.73
N GLY A 705 25.44 40.18 20.75
CA GLY A 705 24.80 39.62 21.93
C GLY A 705 25.61 38.52 22.59
N VAL A 706 24.92 37.78 23.45
CA VAL A 706 25.50 36.61 24.16
C VAL A 706 25.10 35.33 23.41
N TRP A 707 26.08 34.58 22.95
CA TRP A 707 25.90 33.35 22.21
C TRP A 707 26.09 32.13 23.12
N ARG A 708 25.26 31.10 22.95
CA ARG A 708 25.36 29.85 23.68
C ARG A 708 25.17 28.65 22.78
N GLU A 709 25.72 27.52 23.20
CA GLU A 709 25.52 26.25 22.53
C GLU A 709 24.07 25.74 22.76
N LEU A 710 23.37 25.40 21.68
CA LEU A 710 22.13 24.62 21.69
C LEU A 710 22.46 23.12 21.66
N ILE A 711 23.36 22.78 20.75
CA ILE A 711 23.89 21.43 20.54
C ILE A 711 25.40 21.54 20.40
N ASN A 712 26.08 20.61 21.03
CA ASN A 712 27.49 20.31 20.81
C ASN A 712 27.63 18.78 20.80
N THR A 713 27.89 18.22 19.61
CA THR A 713 27.91 16.77 19.42
C THR A 713 29.10 16.07 20.10
N ASP A 714 30.07 16.84 20.64
CA ASP A 714 31.22 16.34 21.40
C ASP A 714 31.05 16.40 22.92
N LEU A 715 29.85 16.73 23.43
CA LEU A 715 29.59 16.67 24.86
C LEU A 715 29.76 15.24 25.39
N SER A 716 30.29 15.12 26.59
CA SER A 716 30.52 13.82 27.27
C SER A 716 29.23 13.01 27.45
N VAL A 717 28.07 13.67 27.58
CA VAL A 717 26.75 13.05 27.67
C VAL A 717 26.38 12.28 26.40
N TYR A 718 26.96 12.59 25.26
CA TYR A 718 26.83 11.88 23.99
C TYR A 718 27.99 10.92 23.69
N GLY A 719 28.94 10.77 24.65
CA GLY A 719 30.15 9.96 24.47
C GLY A 719 31.28 10.71 23.76
N GLY A 720 31.25 12.04 23.75
CA GLY A 720 32.31 12.89 23.23
C GLY A 720 33.41 13.18 24.23
N SER A 721 34.42 13.96 23.83
CA SER A 721 35.54 14.33 24.66
C SER A 721 35.24 15.42 25.72
N GLY A 722 34.05 16.05 25.58
CA GLY A 722 33.58 17.09 26.49
C GLY A 722 34.19 18.48 26.23
N VAL A 723 34.79 18.68 25.06
CA VAL A 723 35.27 19.99 24.65
C VAL A 723 34.06 20.85 24.22
N GLY A 724 33.93 22.04 24.80
CA GLY A 724 32.81 22.93 24.54
C GLY A 724 33.08 24.37 24.96
N ASN A 725 32.07 25.21 24.84
CA ASN A 725 32.14 26.65 25.14
C ASN A 725 31.11 27.01 26.19
N GLY A 726 31.42 27.95 27.02
CA GLY A 726 30.46 28.63 27.89
C GLY A 726 29.65 29.68 27.12
N LEU A 727 29.22 30.73 27.84
CA LEU A 727 28.63 31.89 27.18
C LEU A 727 29.72 32.64 26.42
N MET A 728 29.45 32.99 25.16
CA MET A 728 30.35 33.68 24.25
C MET A 728 29.78 35.09 23.95
N HIS A 729 30.53 36.13 24.22
CA HIS A 729 30.14 37.47 23.92
C HIS A 729 30.64 37.90 22.53
N SER A 730 29.75 38.50 21.74
CA SER A 730 30.16 39.04 20.45
C SER A 730 31.00 40.29 20.64
N GLU A 731 31.98 40.48 19.75
CA GLU A 731 32.84 41.63 19.65
C GLU A 731 32.55 42.39 18.36
N PRO A 732 32.58 43.72 18.34
CA PRO A 732 32.42 44.53 17.12
C PRO A 732 33.66 44.46 16.21
N ILE A 733 34.11 43.25 15.95
CA ILE A 733 35.27 42.94 15.07
C ILE A 733 34.72 42.23 13.85
N GLY A 734 34.81 42.87 12.67
CA GLY A 734 34.35 42.29 11.42
C GLY A 734 35.13 41.01 11.07
N TRP A 735 34.37 39.91 10.75
CA TRP A 735 34.93 38.60 10.37
C TRP A 735 33.94 37.86 9.49
N HIS A 736 34.43 37.16 8.42
CA HIS A 736 33.56 36.40 7.49
C HIS A 736 32.39 37.24 6.94
N ASP A 737 32.65 38.48 6.54
CA ASP A 737 31.68 39.47 6.05
C ASP A 737 30.53 39.83 7.04
N GLN A 738 30.67 39.44 8.32
CA GLN A 738 29.80 39.89 9.41
C GLN A 738 30.42 41.04 10.19
N ALA A 739 29.60 41.98 10.67
CA ALA A 739 30.08 43.10 11.47
C ALA A 739 30.46 42.73 12.91
N GLN A 740 30.02 41.58 13.37
CA GLN A 740 30.27 41.01 14.69
C GLN A 740 31.00 39.67 14.57
N SER A 741 31.75 39.32 15.59
CA SER A 741 32.37 37.98 15.67
C SER A 741 32.40 37.47 17.11
N ILE A 742 32.52 36.16 17.27
CA ILE A 742 32.78 35.50 18.54
C ILE A 742 34.07 34.66 18.42
N THR A 743 34.65 34.37 19.56
CA THR A 743 35.78 33.46 19.66
C THR A 743 35.30 32.15 20.30
N VAL A 744 35.51 31.03 19.63
CA VAL A 744 35.03 29.70 20.03
C VAL A 744 36.17 28.68 20.13
N THR A 745 35.98 27.64 20.89
CA THR A 745 36.75 26.39 20.81
C THR A 745 35.97 25.41 19.95
N LEU A 746 36.53 24.96 18.83
CA LEU A 746 35.93 23.94 17.99
C LEU A 746 36.39 22.56 18.49
N PRO A 747 35.42 21.70 18.89
CA PRO A 747 35.69 20.32 19.29
C PRO A 747 36.19 19.47 18.09
N PRO A 748 36.85 18.35 18.35
CA PRO A 748 37.29 17.43 17.29
C PRO A 748 36.07 16.64 16.75
N LEU A 749 36.01 16.48 15.41
CA LEU A 749 34.96 15.68 14.74
C LEU A 749 33.55 16.01 15.29
N ALA A 750 33.13 17.27 15.25
CA ALA A 750 31.94 17.73 15.92
C ALA A 750 31.16 18.76 15.11
N THR A 751 29.87 18.85 15.36
CA THR A 751 28.99 19.94 14.92
C THR A 751 28.42 20.67 16.13
N LEU A 752 28.50 22.00 16.10
CA LEU A 752 27.90 22.91 17.07
C LEU A 752 26.70 23.61 16.44
N MET A 753 25.65 23.84 17.21
CA MET A 753 24.56 24.77 16.89
C MET A 753 24.51 25.86 17.95
N LEU A 754 24.62 27.11 17.55
CA LEU A 754 24.67 28.25 18.44
C LEU A 754 23.46 29.17 18.23
N VAL A 755 22.98 29.75 19.31
CA VAL A 755 21.94 30.78 19.30
C VAL A 755 22.37 32.02 20.09
N CYS A 756 21.94 33.19 19.65
CA CYS A 756 22.09 34.43 20.38
C CYS A 756 20.83 34.67 21.22
N ASP A 757 21.02 34.95 22.53
CA ASP A 757 19.96 35.32 23.46
C ASP A 757 19.66 36.83 23.35
#